data_218a79b22132d757cd14bdf8a349bb73
#
_entry.id   218a79b22132d757cd14bdf8a349bb73
#
_cell.length_a   1.000
_cell.length_b   1.000
_cell.length_c   1.000
_cell.angle_alpha   90.00
_cell.angle_beta   90.00
_cell.angle_gamma   90.00
#
_symmetry.space_group_name_H-M   'P 1'
#
loop_
_entity.id
_entity.type
_entity.pdbx_description
1 polymer ?
#
loop_
_entity_poly.entity_id
_entity_poly.type
_entity_poly.pdbx_seq_one_letter_code
_entity_poly.pdbx_strand_id
1 'polypeptide(L)'
;VFRICLKPALRLGAGIAALSMGGVAAAQTGPAGAPDPAATQSAAPAGNEDGLQEITVTAERRSENLQRVPLSVTAVSGQSMRDYMAGGEDILALSGRVPGLYAETTTGRIFPRFYIRGLGNVDFYLGASQPVSIIQDDIVLEHVVLKSNPVFDVNQIEVLRGPQGSLFGRNTTAGIIKFDTIRPSQTFQGRGQASVGSYGSNSFDMGVGGPIARDLVAFRLSALIQHRDNWVDNRFAGVSADRTNTPRKDAMGGFDERDVRLQLLLTPTDRASVLVSGHARWYDGTSTLFHRGALKLGSNDVSAEPRGVVAYDEGQDNPQSYQTRGWSVNASYDFGPAILTAISGYETTKGYSRGDTDGGAGALYPVNGVANGFGLSQGQVRDLDQYTQELRLASPSGGRFTWQLGGFYFNSADLTDFYQRAFLIGANPNNWVRLRNTNTSWAGFAQASYKLLDSLTITAGGRVTEDTKRTRLLKTANSATNAVTYRGRTDVRLSDTQPSWDVSALWQVNPANSVYARVARGFRGPTIQGRSAVFNSDFSTADSETIVSYEVGTKSNLIGNTLRFNTALFTYTVDDIQLNGNDTDGNGVLFNANKARAYGMEAELAWQPRRELTVSLGASALHSEIKDRNAEAQVCALNGQMTCTVLNPVRRVATAFGPVYLAKIDGNPLPNAPKYNLDATVRWDQPLANGGTLFAATDWNIQGYTNFVLYRTKEFYANGNFEGGVKVGYRTPDDNLELAVFARNVTNEKNLKGVIENYNAAVFNDPRIIGVSLGGKFR
;
A
#
# COMPACT_ATOMS: atom_id res chain seq x y z
N VAL A 1 36.04 15.57 2.73
CA VAL A 1 36.66 16.25 3.85
C VAL A 1 35.57 17.02 4.58
N PHE A 2 35.46 16.76 5.85
CA PHE A 2 34.57 17.20 6.92
C PHE A 2 33.40 16.26 7.22
N ARG A 3 33.70 15.25 8.04
CA ARG A 3 32.74 14.58 8.93
C ARG A 3 32.62 15.44 10.19
N ILE A 4 31.41 15.81 10.55
CA ILE A 4 31.08 16.17 11.91
C ILE A 4 30.14 15.09 12.44
N CYS A 5 30.68 14.21 13.26
CA CYS A 5 29.90 13.31 14.13
C CYS A 5 29.34 14.14 15.29
N LEU A 6 28.03 14.23 15.37
CA LEU A 6 27.35 14.61 16.60
C LEU A 6 26.25 13.58 16.86
N LYS A 7 26.57 12.63 17.73
CA LYS A 7 25.54 11.89 18.48
C LYS A 7 25.15 12.74 19.67
N PRO A 8 23.89 13.02 19.89
CA PRO A 8 23.36 13.26 21.22
C PRO A 8 22.53 12.06 21.65
N ALA A 9 23.05 11.34 22.63
CA ALA A 9 22.24 10.51 23.50
C ALA A 9 21.38 11.45 24.36
N LEU A 10 20.12 11.62 24.04
CA LEU A 10 19.14 12.22 24.94
C LEU A 10 18.33 11.09 25.59
N ARG A 11 18.73 10.72 26.81
CA ARG A 11 17.84 10.05 27.75
C ARG A 11 16.87 11.12 28.26
N LEU A 12 15.64 11.13 27.76
CA LEU A 12 14.55 11.89 28.38
C LEU A 12 13.94 11.03 29.48
N GLY A 13 14.23 11.41 30.69
CA GLY A 13 13.49 10.98 31.87
C GLY A 13 12.09 11.56 31.85
N ALA A 14 11.12 10.73 32.21
CA ALA A 14 9.72 11.08 32.35
C ALA A 14 9.54 12.15 33.45
N GLY A 15 9.16 13.36 33.04
CA GLY A 15 8.67 14.40 33.92
C GLY A 15 7.22 14.71 33.53
N ILE A 16 6.26 14.13 34.24
CA ILE A 16 4.85 14.51 34.13
C ILE A 16 4.65 15.78 34.97
N ALA A 17 4.50 16.92 34.31
CA ALA A 17 4.04 18.14 34.95
C ALA A 17 2.53 18.27 34.69
N ALA A 18 1.74 18.05 35.72
CA ALA A 18 0.32 18.37 35.76
C ALA A 18 0.13 19.88 35.84
N LEU A 19 -0.43 20.49 34.81
CA LEU A 19 -0.95 21.85 34.87
C LEU A 19 -2.46 21.80 35.10
N SER A 20 -2.85 22.07 36.36
CA SER A 20 -4.23 22.39 36.73
C SER A 20 -4.49 23.87 36.44
N MET A 21 -5.39 24.19 35.51
CA MET A 21 -6.03 25.51 35.45
C MET A 21 -7.52 25.32 35.64
N GLY A 22 -7.98 25.79 36.78
CA GLY A 22 -9.38 26.04 37.05
C GLY A 22 -9.83 27.32 36.36
N GLY A 23 -10.98 27.31 35.74
CA GLY A 23 -11.58 28.48 35.11
C GLY A 23 -13.10 28.38 35.13
N VAL A 24 -13.69 29.36 35.64
CA VAL A 24 -15.06 29.66 36.01
C VAL A 24 -16.05 29.54 34.87
N ALA A 25 -17.18 28.86 35.12
CA ALA A 25 -18.35 28.81 34.26
C ALA A 25 -19.18 30.11 34.36
N ALA A 26 -19.60 30.65 33.22
CA ALA A 26 -20.72 31.57 33.12
C ALA A 26 -21.65 31.09 31.99
N ALA A 27 -22.83 30.67 32.35
CA ALA A 27 -23.89 30.29 31.42
C ALA A 27 -24.58 31.54 30.87
N GLN A 28 -24.73 31.61 29.55
CA GLN A 28 -25.73 32.46 28.90
C GLN A 28 -26.47 31.65 27.82
N THR A 29 -27.79 31.65 27.96
CA THR A 29 -28.78 31.08 27.05
C THR A 29 -29.07 32.07 25.92
N GLY A 30 -28.99 31.63 24.65
CA GLY A 30 -29.45 32.34 23.46
C GLY A 30 -29.99 31.34 22.41
N PRO A 31 -30.87 31.74 21.50
CA PRO A 31 -31.84 30.86 20.86
C PRO A 31 -31.25 30.02 19.70
N ALA A 32 -31.94 28.90 19.43
CA ALA A 32 -31.62 27.90 18.42
C ALA A 32 -31.56 28.47 17.01
N GLY A 33 -30.38 28.33 16.39
CA GLY A 33 -30.14 28.56 14.96
C GLY A 33 -30.21 27.27 14.15
N ALA A 34 -30.58 27.38 12.89
CA ALA A 34 -30.77 26.32 11.93
C ALA A 34 -29.52 25.47 11.65
N PRO A 35 -29.63 24.23 11.15
CA PRO A 35 -28.51 23.30 11.04
C PRO A 35 -27.53 23.68 9.91
N ASP A 36 -26.25 23.65 10.25
CA ASP A 36 -25.07 23.90 9.43
C ASP A 36 -24.87 22.79 8.36
N PRO A 37 -24.84 23.08 7.05
CA PRO A 37 -24.61 22.06 6.00
C PRO A 37 -23.14 21.65 5.80
N ALA A 38 -22.17 22.24 6.48
CA ALA A 38 -20.75 21.92 6.31
C ALA A 38 -20.15 20.99 7.37
N ALA A 39 -20.91 20.61 8.39
CA ALA A 39 -20.43 19.85 9.54
C ALA A 39 -21.02 18.46 9.62
N THR A 40 -20.92 17.64 8.57
CA THR A 40 -21.07 16.19 8.74
C THR A 40 -19.72 15.51 8.99
N GLN A 41 -18.97 16.02 9.95
CA GLN A 41 -18.09 15.14 10.71
C GLN A 41 -19.00 14.39 11.69
N SER A 42 -19.08 13.07 11.52
CA SER A 42 -19.73 12.19 12.47
C SER A 42 -19.19 12.45 13.88
N ALA A 43 -19.84 13.34 14.61
CA ALA A 43 -19.89 13.24 16.05
C ALA A 43 -20.54 11.87 16.32
N ALA A 44 -19.87 11.01 17.07
CA ALA A 44 -20.48 9.77 17.52
C ALA A 44 -21.83 10.14 18.14
N PRO A 45 -22.96 9.64 17.65
CA PRO A 45 -24.24 9.93 18.23
C PRO A 45 -24.25 9.36 19.64
N ALA A 46 -24.43 10.20 20.61
CA ALA A 46 -24.88 9.79 21.94
C ALA A 46 -26.38 9.41 21.77
N GLY A 47 -26.61 8.23 21.27
CA GLY A 47 -27.92 7.66 21.08
C GLY A 47 -27.85 6.16 21.29
N ASN A 48 -28.62 5.64 22.24
CA ASN A 48 -28.86 4.22 22.43
C ASN A 48 -29.56 3.61 21.25
N GLU A 49 -28.83 3.34 20.15
CA GLU A 49 -29.31 2.49 19.07
C GLU A 49 -28.63 1.13 19.19
N ASP A 50 -29.44 0.10 19.43
CA ASP A 50 -29.02 -1.28 19.34
C ASP A 50 -28.71 -1.60 17.88
N GLY A 51 -27.41 -1.85 17.55
CA GLY A 51 -27.01 -2.26 16.22
C GLY A 51 -25.69 -1.68 15.72
N LEU A 52 -25.29 -2.11 14.54
CA LEU A 52 -24.06 -1.67 13.86
C LEU A 52 -24.20 -0.22 13.38
N GLN A 53 -23.18 0.58 13.64
CA GLN A 53 -23.13 1.97 13.16
C GLN A 53 -23.15 2.02 11.63
N GLU A 54 -23.80 3.05 11.09
CA GLU A 54 -23.76 3.36 9.67
C GLU A 54 -22.34 3.74 9.25
N ILE A 55 -21.89 3.16 8.14
CA ILE A 55 -20.58 3.47 7.57
C ILE A 55 -20.78 4.37 6.37
N THR A 56 -20.18 5.55 6.42
CA THR A 56 -20.12 6.49 5.30
C THR A 56 -18.81 6.31 4.55
N VAL A 57 -18.88 6.25 3.23
CA VAL A 57 -17.72 6.14 2.33
C VAL A 57 -17.74 7.27 1.30
N THR A 58 -16.57 7.53 0.70
CA THR A 58 -16.38 8.55 -0.34
C THR A 58 -15.96 7.94 -1.68
N ALA A 59 -16.33 6.68 -1.89
CA ALA A 59 -15.96 5.85 -3.04
C ALA A 59 -16.36 6.44 -4.40
N GLU A 60 -17.43 7.25 -4.48
CA GLU A 60 -17.86 7.96 -5.69
C GLU A 60 -17.55 9.46 -5.64
N ARG A 61 -16.51 9.87 -4.90
CA ARG A 61 -16.16 11.29 -4.70
C ARG A 61 -17.26 12.10 -3.99
N ARG A 62 -18.20 11.41 -3.35
CA ARG A 62 -19.30 11.94 -2.54
C ARG A 62 -19.41 11.15 -1.26
N SER A 63 -19.89 11.79 -0.21
CA SER A 63 -20.17 11.12 1.06
C SER A 63 -21.49 10.34 0.94
N GLU A 64 -21.43 9.03 1.00
CA GLU A 64 -22.57 8.13 0.81
C GLU A 64 -22.55 6.96 1.80
N ASN A 65 -23.72 6.42 2.13
CA ASN A 65 -23.80 5.20 2.94
C ASN A 65 -23.20 4.02 2.17
N LEU A 66 -22.31 3.26 2.78
CA LEU A 66 -21.67 2.06 2.23
C LEU A 66 -22.70 1.08 1.62
N GLN A 67 -23.90 0.96 2.21
CA GLN A 67 -24.95 0.04 1.74
C GLN A 67 -25.66 0.54 0.46
N ARG A 68 -25.40 1.78 0.04
CA ARG A 68 -26.00 2.41 -1.14
C ARG A 68 -25.04 2.64 -2.29
N VAL A 69 -23.80 2.21 -2.15
CA VAL A 69 -22.77 2.36 -3.21
C VAL A 69 -22.73 1.09 -4.06
N PRO A 70 -22.91 1.17 -5.40
CA PRO A 70 -23.03 0.00 -6.29
C PRO A 70 -21.66 -0.60 -6.67
N LEU A 71 -20.79 -0.84 -5.70
CA LEU A 71 -19.50 -1.47 -5.90
C LEU A 71 -19.03 -2.17 -4.62
N SER A 72 -18.04 -3.07 -4.80
CA SER A 72 -17.37 -3.74 -3.68
C SER A 72 -16.39 -2.79 -3.02
N VAL A 73 -16.67 -2.40 -1.76
CA VAL A 73 -15.83 -1.50 -0.96
C VAL A 73 -15.78 -1.95 0.49
N THR A 74 -14.57 -1.98 1.06
CA THR A 74 -14.35 -2.19 2.50
C THR A 74 -13.90 -0.90 3.14
N ALA A 75 -14.50 -0.54 4.27
CA ALA A 75 -14.05 0.58 5.09
C ALA A 75 -13.43 0.05 6.39
N VAL A 76 -12.17 0.37 6.63
CA VAL A 76 -11.43 0.04 7.85
C VAL A 76 -11.32 1.28 8.69
N SER A 77 -11.83 1.22 9.92
CA SER A 77 -11.80 2.38 10.84
C SER A 77 -10.38 2.73 11.28
N GLY A 78 -10.15 4.00 11.59
CA GLY A 78 -8.85 4.42 12.14
C GLY A 78 -8.50 3.72 13.48
N GLN A 79 -9.50 3.26 14.26
CA GLN A 79 -9.24 2.45 15.46
C GLN A 79 -8.71 1.06 15.09
N SER A 80 -9.35 0.36 14.14
CA SER A 80 -8.88 -0.94 13.67
C SER A 80 -7.45 -0.87 13.13
N MET A 81 -7.14 0.21 12.37
CA MET A 81 -5.78 0.43 11.88
C MET A 81 -4.77 0.58 13.02
N ARG A 82 -5.08 1.35 14.05
CA ARG A 82 -4.17 1.48 15.21
C ARG A 82 -3.93 0.15 15.91
N ASP A 83 -4.95 -0.70 15.99
CA ASP A 83 -4.82 -2.03 16.58
C ASP A 83 -3.96 -2.96 15.69
N TYR A 84 -4.13 -2.89 14.37
CA TYR A 84 -3.30 -3.66 13.41
C TYR A 84 -1.85 -3.19 13.37
N MET A 85 -1.61 -1.88 13.49
CA MET A 85 -0.27 -1.27 13.41
C MET A 85 0.47 -1.24 14.76
N ALA A 86 -0.12 -1.78 15.83
CA ALA A 86 0.54 -1.86 17.13
C ALA A 86 1.88 -2.61 17.01
N GLY A 87 2.94 -2.07 17.63
CA GLY A 87 4.28 -2.63 17.54
C GLY A 87 5.12 -2.17 16.36
N GLY A 88 4.66 -1.14 15.61
CA GLY A 88 5.43 -0.51 14.53
C GLY A 88 5.19 -1.15 13.16
N GLU A 89 4.06 -1.82 12.96
CA GLU A 89 3.60 -2.24 11.63
C GLU A 89 3.31 -1.02 10.73
N ASP A 90 3.22 -1.26 9.42
CA ASP A 90 2.92 -0.24 8.41
C ASP A 90 1.65 -0.56 7.61
N ILE A 91 1.49 0.07 6.46
CA ILE A 91 0.35 -0.16 5.55
C ILE A 91 0.19 -1.64 5.13
N LEU A 92 1.27 -2.44 5.17
CA LEU A 92 1.21 -3.87 4.87
C LEU A 92 0.33 -4.64 5.86
N ALA A 93 0.05 -4.07 7.03
CA ALA A 93 -0.90 -4.62 8.00
C ALA A 93 -2.32 -4.81 7.41
N LEU A 94 -2.66 -4.15 6.31
CA LEU A 94 -3.91 -4.39 5.57
C LEU A 94 -3.91 -5.70 4.78
N SER A 95 -2.72 -6.28 4.49
CA SER A 95 -2.61 -7.52 3.71
C SER A 95 -3.32 -8.66 4.39
N GLY A 96 -4.28 -9.24 3.69
CA GLY A 96 -5.07 -10.35 4.20
C GLY A 96 -6.15 -9.98 5.22
N ARG A 97 -6.28 -8.70 5.64
CA ARG A 97 -7.35 -8.18 6.52
C ARG A 97 -8.44 -7.44 5.77
N VAL A 98 -8.35 -7.41 4.46
CA VAL A 98 -9.38 -6.95 3.54
C VAL A 98 -9.55 -8.03 2.46
N PRO A 99 -10.75 -8.53 2.21
CA PRO A 99 -10.98 -9.55 1.18
C PRO A 99 -10.43 -9.13 -0.18
N GLY A 100 -9.69 -10.03 -0.84
CA GLY A 100 -9.11 -9.79 -2.15
C GLY A 100 -7.91 -8.84 -2.19
N LEU A 101 -7.45 -8.28 -1.06
CA LEU A 101 -6.24 -7.46 -0.95
C LEU A 101 -5.05 -8.30 -0.46
N TYR A 102 -3.99 -8.30 -1.23
CA TYR A 102 -2.67 -8.79 -0.85
C TYR A 102 -1.67 -7.64 -0.97
N ALA A 103 -0.80 -7.49 0.00
CA ALA A 103 0.29 -6.52 -0.04
C ALA A 103 1.58 -7.20 0.42
N GLU A 104 2.69 -6.85 -0.23
CA GLU A 104 4.02 -7.39 0.06
C GLU A 104 5.09 -6.31 -0.11
N THR A 105 6.28 -6.58 0.42
CA THR A 105 7.46 -5.78 0.18
C THR A 105 8.70 -6.68 0.06
N THR A 106 9.07 -6.99 -1.18
CA THR A 106 10.32 -7.70 -1.50
C THR A 106 11.50 -6.74 -1.74
N THR A 107 11.31 -5.44 -1.54
CA THR A 107 12.36 -4.42 -1.71
C THR A 107 12.48 -3.46 -0.53
N GLY A 108 11.86 -3.80 0.61
CA GLY A 108 11.91 -3.02 1.85
C GLY A 108 10.66 -2.15 2.06
N ARG A 109 10.49 -1.66 3.28
CA ARG A 109 9.30 -0.95 3.79
C ARG A 109 8.87 0.25 2.90
N ILE A 110 9.81 0.88 2.18
CA ILE A 110 9.55 2.04 1.32
C ILE A 110 8.97 1.66 -0.07
N PHE A 111 8.95 0.39 -0.43
CA PHE A 111 8.49 -0.06 -1.74
C PHE A 111 7.35 -1.08 -1.65
N PRO A 112 6.22 -0.76 -1.00
CA PRO A 112 5.11 -1.68 -0.91
C PRO A 112 4.48 -1.90 -2.29
N ARG A 113 4.04 -3.13 -2.53
CA ARG A 113 3.29 -3.52 -3.71
C ARG A 113 1.94 -4.08 -3.30
N PHE A 114 0.93 -3.62 -3.99
CA PHE A 114 -0.45 -3.97 -3.69
C PHE A 114 -1.06 -4.75 -4.85
N TYR A 115 -1.84 -5.74 -4.49
CA TYR A 115 -2.56 -6.62 -5.40
C TYR A 115 -4.02 -6.67 -4.94
N ILE A 116 -4.95 -6.34 -5.84
CA ILE A 116 -6.38 -6.46 -5.58
C ILE A 116 -6.96 -7.41 -6.62
N ARG A 117 -7.67 -8.46 -6.15
CA ARG A 117 -8.22 -9.50 -7.01
C ARG A 117 -7.14 -10.14 -7.91
N GLY A 118 -5.92 -10.27 -7.40
CA GLY A 118 -4.78 -10.84 -8.10
C GLY A 118 -4.07 -9.91 -9.10
N LEU A 119 -4.59 -8.73 -9.39
CA LEU A 119 -3.90 -7.73 -10.21
C LEU A 119 -2.99 -6.86 -9.35
N GLY A 120 -1.72 -6.79 -9.70
CA GLY A 120 -0.71 -6.02 -9.00
C GLY A 120 0.51 -5.77 -9.87
N ASN A 121 1.52 -5.15 -9.31
CA ASN A 121 2.76 -4.86 -10.00
C ASN A 121 3.89 -5.77 -9.54
N VAL A 122 4.40 -6.60 -10.44
CA VAL A 122 5.56 -7.47 -10.20
C VAL A 122 6.89 -6.85 -10.63
N ASP A 123 6.86 -5.65 -11.22
CA ASP A 123 8.06 -4.96 -11.67
C ASP A 123 8.77 -4.26 -10.50
N PHE A 124 10.08 -4.47 -10.40
CA PHE A 124 10.95 -3.83 -9.40
C PHE A 124 11.41 -2.42 -9.82
N TYR A 125 11.08 -1.98 -11.01
CA TYR A 125 11.47 -0.67 -11.50
C TYR A 125 10.65 0.44 -10.86
N LEU A 126 11.30 1.48 -10.34
CA LEU A 126 10.66 2.56 -9.58
C LEU A 126 9.68 3.40 -10.44
N GLY A 127 9.93 3.52 -11.73
CA GLY A 127 9.06 4.25 -12.68
C GLY A 127 7.91 3.45 -13.26
N ALA A 128 7.72 2.18 -12.86
CA ALA A 128 6.66 1.34 -13.40
C ALA A 128 5.27 1.82 -12.97
N SER A 129 4.31 1.84 -13.90
CA SER A 129 2.89 2.03 -13.58
C SER A 129 2.39 0.87 -12.71
N GLN A 130 1.51 1.16 -11.77
CA GLN A 130 0.94 0.15 -10.86
C GLN A 130 -0.59 0.11 -11.00
N PRO A 131 -1.23 -1.07 -11.03
CA PRO A 131 -2.67 -1.20 -11.25
C PRO A 131 -3.52 -0.87 -10.01
N VAL A 132 -2.89 -0.73 -8.82
CA VAL A 132 -3.53 -0.24 -7.59
C VAL A 132 -3.06 1.18 -7.31
N SER A 133 -4.02 2.11 -7.20
CA SER A 133 -3.73 3.50 -6.84
C SER A 133 -3.85 3.71 -5.33
N ILE A 134 -2.95 4.51 -4.78
CA ILE A 134 -3.04 5.01 -3.40
C ILE A 134 -3.46 6.47 -3.46
N ILE A 135 -4.47 6.82 -2.66
CA ILE A 135 -5.01 8.18 -2.58
C ILE A 135 -5.04 8.62 -1.12
N GLN A 136 -4.44 9.74 -0.83
CA GLN A 136 -4.47 10.34 0.50
C GLN A 136 -5.14 11.72 0.44
N ASP A 137 -6.24 11.91 1.17
CA ASP A 137 -7.01 13.17 1.19
C ASP A 137 -7.28 13.74 -0.21
N ASP A 138 -7.72 12.87 -1.14
CA ASP A 138 -7.96 13.14 -2.56
C ASP A 138 -6.71 13.34 -3.45
N ILE A 139 -5.49 13.29 -2.91
CA ILE A 139 -4.25 13.35 -3.68
C ILE A 139 -3.79 11.95 -4.09
N VAL A 140 -3.61 11.74 -5.39
CA VAL A 140 -3.05 10.48 -5.93
C VAL A 140 -1.56 10.41 -5.65
N LEU A 141 -1.10 9.34 -5.02
CA LEU A 141 0.31 9.03 -4.79
C LEU A 141 0.76 8.00 -5.83
N GLU A 142 1.41 8.45 -6.90
CA GLU A 142 1.71 7.59 -8.04
C GLU A 142 3.01 6.81 -7.87
N HIS A 143 4.11 7.49 -7.51
CA HIS A 143 5.41 6.85 -7.40
C HIS A 143 5.43 5.88 -6.22
N VAL A 144 6.09 4.72 -6.40
CA VAL A 144 6.10 3.64 -5.40
C VAL A 144 6.57 4.09 -4.01
N VAL A 145 7.55 5.00 -3.94
CA VAL A 145 8.02 5.57 -2.66
C VAL A 145 6.92 6.35 -1.95
N LEU A 146 6.13 7.13 -2.68
CA LEU A 146 5.02 7.90 -2.10
C LEU A 146 3.90 6.98 -1.59
N LYS A 147 3.71 5.80 -2.20
CA LYS A 147 2.71 4.81 -1.77
C LYS A 147 3.02 4.17 -0.41
N SER A 148 4.22 4.35 0.11
CA SER A 148 4.64 3.91 1.44
C SER A 148 4.41 4.96 2.53
N ASN A 149 3.77 6.09 2.23
CA ASN A 149 3.48 7.09 3.25
C ASN A 149 2.77 6.45 4.44
N PRO A 150 3.19 6.74 5.66
CA PRO A 150 2.64 6.08 6.83
C PRO A 150 1.20 6.50 7.09
N VAL A 151 0.46 5.57 7.66
CA VAL A 151 -0.95 5.72 7.99
C VAL A 151 -1.08 6.09 9.46
N PHE A 152 -1.21 7.37 9.76
CA PHE A 152 -1.38 7.88 11.13
C PHE A 152 -2.43 8.98 11.19
N ASP A 153 -3.07 9.07 12.31
CA ASP A 153 -4.17 10.03 12.56
C ASP A 153 -5.21 10.02 11.44
N VAL A 154 -5.64 8.82 11.04
CA VAL A 154 -6.65 8.60 10.00
C VAL A 154 -8.04 8.39 10.61
N ASN A 155 -9.05 8.85 9.89
CA ASN A 155 -10.44 8.59 10.19
C ASN A 155 -10.84 7.19 9.72
N GLN A 156 -10.58 6.89 8.45
CA GLN A 156 -10.84 5.58 7.84
C GLN A 156 -9.95 5.34 6.62
N ILE A 157 -9.88 4.08 6.23
CA ILE A 157 -9.29 3.61 4.98
C ILE A 157 -10.39 2.93 4.17
N GLU A 158 -10.52 3.30 2.91
CA GLU A 158 -11.44 2.69 1.97
C GLU A 158 -10.66 1.87 0.95
N VAL A 159 -11.01 0.60 0.76
CA VAL A 159 -10.46 -0.26 -0.28
C VAL A 159 -11.56 -0.51 -1.31
N LEU A 160 -11.42 0.11 -2.49
CA LEU A 160 -12.33 -0.04 -3.62
C LEU A 160 -11.77 -1.10 -4.56
N ARG A 161 -12.53 -2.15 -4.81
CA ARG A 161 -12.09 -3.29 -5.62
C ARG A 161 -12.64 -3.22 -7.04
N GLY A 162 -11.84 -3.69 -8.00
CA GLY A 162 -12.14 -3.61 -9.43
C GLY A 162 -11.87 -2.23 -10.04
N PRO A 163 -12.05 -2.06 -11.37
CA PRO A 163 -11.65 -0.86 -12.08
C PRO A 163 -12.37 0.39 -11.60
N GLN A 164 -11.61 1.47 -11.36
CA GLN A 164 -12.10 2.78 -10.89
C GLN A 164 -11.76 3.90 -11.87
N GLY A 165 -11.56 3.57 -13.14
CA GLY A 165 -11.00 4.48 -14.14
C GLY A 165 -11.87 5.68 -14.48
N SER A 166 -13.21 5.59 -14.36
CA SER A 166 -14.15 6.67 -14.72
C SER A 166 -13.99 7.92 -13.85
N LEU A 167 -13.77 7.77 -12.54
CA LEU A 167 -13.61 8.88 -11.61
C LEU A 167 -12.17 9.13 -11.19
N PHE A 168 -11.39 8.07 -11.00
CA PHE A 168 -10.04 8.17 -10.44
C PHE A 168 -8.93 8.06 -11.50
N GLY A 169 -9.29 7.62 -12.71
CA GLY A 169 -8.42 7.67 -13.87
C GLY A 169 -7.52 6.44 -14.05
N ARG A 170 -6.39 6.67 -14.72
CA ARG A 170 -5.44 5.62 -15.06
C ARG A 170 -4.85 4.94 -13.82
N ASN A 171 -4.28 3.75 -14.02
CA ASN A 171 -3.57 3.00 -12.98
C ASN A 171 -4.45 2.59 -11.79
N THR A 172 -5.75 2.39 -12.05
CA THR A 172 -6.77 1.93 -11.11
C THR A 172 -7.49 0.67 -11.62
N THR A 173 -6.79 -0.12 -12.45
CA THR A 173 -7.37 -1.34 -13.06
C THR A 173 -7.70 -2.41 -12.04
N ALA A 174 -6.91 -2.54 -10.99
CA ALA A 174 -7.17 -3.45 -9.88
C ALA A 174 -8.09 -2.85 -8.80
N GLY A 175 -7.91 -1.55 -8.53
CA GLY A 175 -8.66 -0.85 -7.49
C GLY A 175 -7.89 0.31 -6.87
N ILE A 176 -8.38 0.77 -5.72
CA ILE A 176 -7.86 1.92 -4.98
C ILE A 176 -7.81 1.59 -3.49
N ILE A 177 -6.77 2.08 -2.83
CA ILE A 177 -6.70 2.20 -1.36
C ILE A 177 -6.69 3.69 -1.05
N LYS A 178 -7.74 4.18 -0.39
CA LYS A 178 -7.94 5.58 -0.05
C LYS A 178 -7.82 5.80 1.45
N PHE A 179 -7.04 6.79 1.85
CA PHE A 179 -6.86 7.21 3.23
C PHE A 179 -7.51 8.57 3.44
N ASP A 180 -8.42 8.65 4.40
CA ASP A 180 -8.97 9.91 4.84
C ASP A 180 -8.43 10.25 6.23
N THR A 181 -7.66 11.33 6.32
CA THR A 181 -7.11 11.80 7.60
C THR A 181 -8.19 12.49 8.44
N ILE A 182 -8.00 12.56 9.76
CA ILE A 182 -8.91 13.32 10.63
C ILE A 182 -8.71 14.80 10.31
N ARG A 183 -9.79 15.47 9.93
CA ARG A 183 -9.78 16.89 9.58
C ARG A 183 -9.79 17.81 10.81
N PRO A 184 -9.31 19.05 10.70
CA PRO A 184 -9.52 20.07 11.73
C PRO A 184 -11.01 20.27 12.04
N SER A 185 -11.34 20.57 13.30
CA SER A 185 -12.72 20.83 13.73
C SER A 185 -12.78 22.06 14.63
N GLN A 186 -13.99 22.63 14.81
CA GLN A 186 -14.22 23.75 15.70
C GLN A 186 -14.32 23.32 17.18
N THR A 187 -14.16 22.04 17.46
CA THR A 187 -14.08 21.50 18.83
C THR A 187 -12.64 21.10 19.12
N PHE A 188 -12.11 21.57 20.27
CA PHE A 188 -10.78 21.16 20.71
C PHE A 188 -10.78 19.69 21.10
N GLN A 189 -9.99 18.89 20.40
CA GLN A 189 -9.92 17.46 20.59
C GLN A 189 -8.52 16.92 20.33
N GLY A 190 -8.16 15.89 21.03
CA GLY A 190 -6.89 15.23 20.84
C GLY A 190 -6.97 13.73 21.09
N ARG A 191 -6.05 13.03 20.49
CA ARG A 191 -5.81 11.62 20.74
C ARG A 191 -4.32 11.33 20.66
N GLY A 192 -3.88 10.32 21.37
CA GLY A 192 -2.53 9.80 21.28
C GLY A 192 -2.49 8.33 21.65
N GLN A 193 -1.51 7.63 21.11
CA GLN A 193 -1.21 6.26 21.50
C GLN A 193 0.30 6.10 21.55
N ALA A 194 0.83 5.59 22.65
CA ALA A 194 2.21 5.18 22.80
C ALA A 194 2.28 3.67 22.99
N SER A 195 3.28 3.01 22.44
CA SER A 195 3.52 1.59 22.68
C SER A 195 5.02 1.29 22.77
N VAL A 196 5.34 0.26 23.57
CA VAL A 196 6.67 -0.32 23.67
C VAL A 196 6.58 -1.84 23.58
N GLY A 197 7.54 -2.48 22.97
CA GLY A 197 7.46 -3.93 22.73
C GLY A 197 8.81 -4.60 22.45
N SER A 198 8.74 -5.84 21.99
CA SER A 198 9.89 -6.67 21.63
C SER A 198 10.81 -5.95 20.65
N TYR A 199 12.10 -6.29 20.65
CA TYR A 199 13.13 -5.71 19.79
C TYR A 199 13.30 -4.20 19.96
N GLY A 200 13.14 -3.66 21.18
CA GLY A 200 13.21 -2.23 21.44
C GLY A 200 12.14 -1.41 20.69
N SER A 201 11.12 -2.08 20.13
CA SER A 201 10.07 -1.38 19.37
C SER A 201 9.38 -0.35 20.22
N ASN A 202 9.26 0.86 19.74
CA ASN A 202 8.41 1.89 20.31
C ASN A 202 7.68 2.65 19.21
N SER A 203 6.48 3.11 19.52
CA SER A 203 5.65 3.88 18.62
C SER A 203 4.89 4.94 19.37
N PHE A 204 4.77 6.11 18.79
CA PHE A 204 3.97 7.21 19.28
C PHE A 204 3.19 7.84 18.13
N ASP A 205 1.86 7.71 18.14
CA ASP A 205 0.92 8.32 17.19
C ASP A 205 0.05 9.32 17.93
N MET A 206 0.01 10.58 17.47
CA MET A 206 -0.81 11.62 18.07
C MET A 206 -1.48 12.52 17.04
N GLY A 207 -2.61 13.08 17.42
CA GLY A 207 -3.28 14.17 16.72
C GLY A 207 -4.00 15.08 17.69
N VAL A 208 -3.78 16.39 17.56
CA VAL A 208 -4.44 17.43 18.35
C VAL A 208 -4.95 18.55 17.45
N GLY A 209 -6.14 19.05 17.70
CA GLY A 209 -6.71 20.11 16.90
C GLY A 209 -7.86 20.83 17.58
N GLY A 210 -8.25 21.96 17.02
CA GLY A 210 -9.33 22.80 17.52
C GLY A 210 -9.38 24.15 16.80
N PRO A 211 -10.24 25.08 17.24
CA PRO A 211 -10.33 26.40 16.65
C PRO A 211 -9.12 27.27 16.99
N ILE A 212 -8.59 27.95 15.98
CA ILE A 212 -7.70 29.12 16.14
C ILE A 212 -8.54 30.38 16.21
N ALA A 213 -9.49 30.51 15.29
CA ALA A 213 -10.53 31.53 15.32
C ALA A 213 -11.88 30.81 15.14
N ARG A 214 -12.75 30.94 16.14
CA ARG A 214 -14.04 30.22 16.15
C ARG A 214 -14.80 30.48 14.84
N ASP A 215 -15.35 29.40 14.30
CA ASP A 215 -16.15 29.33 13.08
C ASP A 215 -15.42 29.77 11.80
N LEU A 216 -14.16 30.26 11.89
CA LEU A 216 -13.38 30.72 10.73
C LEU A 216 -12.16 29.86 10.46
N VAL A 217 -11.34 29.53 11.47
CA VAL A 217 -10.10 28.80 11.29
C VAL A 217 -9.95 27.73 12.35
N ALA A 218 -9.80 26.49 11.92
CA ALA A 218 -9.43 25.35 12.79
C ALA A 218 -8.10 24.74 12.30
N PHE A 219 -7.37 24.13 13.24
CA PHE A 219 -6.13 23.41 12.93
C PHE A 219 -6.17 21.97 13.39
N ARG A 220 -5.28 21.14 12.82
CA ARG A 220 -4.91 19.83 13.34
C ARG A 220 -3.43 19.58 13.11
N LEU A 221 -2.73 19.25 14.18
CA LEU A 221 -1.35 18.78 14.17
C LEU A 221 -1.31 17.30 14.48
N SER A 222 -0.68 16.52 13.63
CA SER A 222 -0.53 15.08 13.79
C SER A 222 0.93 14.70 13.69
N ALA A 223 1.37 13.69 14.46
CA ALA A 223 2.74 13.17 14.41
C ALA A 223 2.76 11.66 14.63
N LEU A 224 3.69 10.99 13.94
CA LEU A 224 4.06 9.59 14.15
C LEU A 224 5.55 9.50 14.38
N ILE A 225 5.96 8.74 15.41
CA ILE A 225 7.34 8.36 15.66
C ILE A 225 7.35 6.86 15.91
N GLN A 226 8.13 6.14 15.13
CA GLN A 226 8.31 4.69 15.30
C GLN A 226 9.79 4.34 15.29
N HIS A 227 10.15 3.37 16.10
CA HIS A 227 11.50 2.83 16.18
C HIS A 227 11.44 1.33 16.42
N ARG A 228 12.42 0.61 15.87
CA ARG A 228 12.72 -0.78 16.20
C ARG A 228 14.22 -0.97 16.13
N ASP A 229 14.81 -1.61 17.15
CA ASP A 229 16.21 -1.99 17.13
C ASP A 229 16.48 -3.05 16.05
N ASN A 230 17.73 -3.10 15.58
CA ASN A 230 18.18 -4.21 14.77
C ASN A 230 18.15 -5.52 15.57
N TRP A 231 17.76 -6.61 14.93
CA TRP A 231 17.60 -7.92 15.58
C TRP A 231 18.12 -9.09 14.74
N VAL A 232 18.59 -8.84 13.53
CA VAL A 232 19.11 -9.84 12.59
C VAL A 232 20.64 -9.81 12.64
N ASP A 233 21.24 -10.98 12.86
CA ASP A 233 22.68 -11.17 12.86
C ASP A 233 23.22 -11.29 11.44
N ASN A 234 24.32 -10.58 11.13
CA ASN A 234 25.14 -10.86 9.96
C ASN A 234 26.36 -11.67 10.37
N ARG A 235 26.44 -12.92 9.93
CA ARG A 235 27.52 -13.88 10.28
C ARG A 235 28.65 -13.95 9.27
N PHE A 236 28.63 -13.16 8.21
CA PHE A 236 29.71 -13.15 7.23
C PHE A 236 31.01 -12.59 7.85
N ALA A 237 32.07 -13.38 7.80
CA ALA A 237 33.37 -13.05 8.37
C ALA A 237 34.45 -12.76 7.31
N GLY A 238 34.07 -12.82 6.02
CA GLY A 238 34.97 -12.57 4.90
C GLY A 238 35.20 -11.09 4.63
N VAL A 239 36.01 -10.80 3.64
CA VAL A 239 36.23 -9.43 3.13
C VAL A 239 35.13 -9.10 2.12
N SER A 240 34.31 -8.11 2.43
CA SER A 240 33.37 -7.58 1.47
C SER A 240 34.02 -6.68 0.42
N ALA A 241 33.40 -6.52 -0.72
CA ALA A 241 33.92 -5.66 -1.76
C ALA A 241 34.02 -4.19 -1.35
N ASP A 242 33.12 -3.69 -0.55
CA ASP A 242 33.13 -2.32 -0.02
C ASP A 242 33.89 -2.21 1.32
N ARG A 243 34.47 -3.31 1.82
CA ARG A 243 35.24 -3.41 3.07
C ARG A 243 34.44 -3.02 4.32
N THR A 244 33.13 -3.18 4.30
CA THR A 244 32.26 -2.83 5.42
C THR A 244 31.76 -4.03 6.22
N ASN A 245 31.94 -5.27 5.72
CA ASN A 245 31.45 -6.47 6.38
C ASN A 245 32.38 -6.89 7.52
N THR A 246 31.75 -7.07 8.66
CA THR A 246 32.33 -7.78 9.81
C THR A 246 31.18 -8.61 10.42
N PRO A 247 31.46 -9.78 11.06
CA PRO A 247 30.43 -10.49 11.81
C PRO A 247 29.85 -9.54 12.86
N ARG A 248 28.54 -9.37 12.84
CA ARG A 248 27.82 -8.45 13.74
C ARG A 248 26.56 -9.09 14.26
N LYS A 249 26.40 -9.02 15.56
CA LYS A 249 25.14 -9.29 16.21
C LYS A 249 24.21 -8.07 16.06
N ASP A 250 22.91 -8.32 15.91
CA ASP A 250 21.89 -7.28 15.80
C ASP A 250 22.28 -6.20 14.76
N ALA A 251 22.61 -6.66 13.54
CA ALA A 251 23.15 -5.81 12.48
C ALA A 251 22.06 -5.12 11.66
N MET A 252 20.89 -5.74 11.50
CA MET A 252 19.84 -5.36 10.54
C MET A 252 18.45 -5.65 11.08
N GLY A 253 17.41 -5.23 10.33
CA GLY A 253 16.00 -5.51 10.62
C GLY A 253 15.30 -4.43 11.43
N GLY A 254 16.02 -3.38 11.84
CA GLY A 254 15.47 -2.22 12.53
C GLY A 254 15.14 -1.05 11.62
N PHE A 255 14.47 -0.05 12.19
CA PHE A 255 14.14 1.20 11.49
C PHE A 255 13.83 2.34 12.47
N ASP A 256 13.94 3.57 11.96
CA ASP A 256 13.47 4.83 12.53
C ASP A 256 12.54 5.51 11.54
N GLU A 257 11.35 5.90 11.98
CA GLU A 257 10.37 6.64 11.19
C GLU A 257 9.82 7.81 11.97
N ARG A 258 9.76 8.98 11.34
CA ARG A 258 9.24 10.23 11.93
C ARG A 258 8.42 10.96 10.90
N ASP A 259 7.19 11.27 11.27
CA ASP A 259 6.24 11.95 10.41
C ASP A 259 5.54 13.07 11.15
N VAL A 260 5.24 14.14 10.44
CA VAL A 260 4.46 15.26 10.94
C VAL A 260 3.52 15.76 9.86
N ARG A 261 2.29 16.11 10.24
CA ARG A 261 1.29 16.72 9.38
C ARG A 261 0.61 17.88 10.09
N LEU A 262 0.51 19.02 9.43
CA LEU A 262 -0.27 20.18 9.85
C LEU A 262 -1.38 20.43 8.85
N GLN A 263 -2.59 20.59 9.35
CA GLN A 263 -3.76 20.94 8.55
C GLN A 263 -4.41 22.21 9.11
N LEU A 264 -4.86 23.08 8.20
CA LEU A 264 -5.62 24.28 8.50
C LEU A 264 -6.91 24.27 7.69
N LEU A 265 -8.05 24.32 8.35
CA LEU A 265 -9.36 24.45 7.73
C LEU A 265 -9.84 25.88 7.90
N LEU A 266 -10.10 26.54 6.79
CA LEU A 266 -10.68 27.88 6.73
C LEU A 266 -12.12 27.77 6.23
N THR A 267 -13.06 28.37 6.95
CA THR A 267 -14.49 28.43 6.61
C THR A 267 -14.94 29.89 6.59
N PRO A 268 -14.53 30.68 5.53
CA PRO A 268 -14.82 32.11 5.48
C PRO A 268 -16.31 32.43 5.46
N THR A 269 -17.12 31.51 4.95
CA THR A 269 -18.58 31.54 4.92
C THR A 269 -19.13 30.12 5.03
N ASP A 270 -20.41 29.94 5.32
CA ASP A 270 -21.09 28.64 5.34
C ASP A 270 -21.05 27.91 3.98
N ARG A 271 -20.71 28.62 2.90
CA ARG A 271 -20.64 28.08 1.52
C ARG A 271 -19.21 27.83 1.04
N ALA A 272 -18.20 28.29 1.77
CA ALA A 272 -16.81 28.22 1.34
C ALA A 272 -15.97 27.48 2.38
N SER A 273 -15.20 26.50 1.94
CA SER A 273 -14.19 25.85 2.78
C SER A 273 -12.88 25.68 2.03
N VAL A 274 -11.77 25.86 2.74
CA VAL A 274 -10.42 25.64 2.21
C VAL A 274 -9.62 24.87 3.25
N LEU A 275 -9.25 23.63 2.90
CA LEU A 275 -8.34 22.82 3.70
C LEU A 275 -6.94 22.89 3.10
N VAL A 276 -5.98 23.39 3.87
CA VAL A 276 -4.55 23.39 3.55
C VAL A 276 -3.86 22.36 4.40
N SER A 277 -3.10 21.47 3.80
CA SER A 277 -2.33 20.43 4.50
C SER A 277 -0.87 20.47 4.07
N GLY A 278 0.04 20.27 5.02
CA GLY A 278 1.46 20.06 4.77
C GLY A 278 2.00 18.92 5.62
N HIS A 279 2.90 18.10 5.06
CA HIS A 279 3.51 16.98 5.79
C HIS A 279 4.98 16.82 5.46
N ALA A 280 5.69 16.14 6.36
CA ALA A 280 7.07 15.73 6.16
C ALA A 280 7.32 14.39 6.84
N ARG A 281 8.14 13.56 6.19
CA ARG A 281 8.54 12.22 6.60
C ARG A 281 10.06 12.06 6.55
N TRP A 282 10.60 11.35 7.52
CA TRP A 282 11.99 10.86 7.55
C TRP A 282 11.98 9.38 7.93
N TYR A 283 12.56 8.59 7.09
CA TYR A 283 12.69 7.15 7.28
C TYR A 283 14.15 6.73 7.12
N ASP A 284 14.67 5.98 8.08
CA ASP A 284 15.96 5.31 8.05
C ASP A 284 15.79 3.88 8.56
N GLY A 285 16.24 2.86 7.81
CA GLY A 285 16.06 1.47 8.21
C GLY A 285 16.83 0.50 7.34
N THR A 286 16.48 -0.75 7.46
CA THR A 286 17.04 -1.84 6.67
C THR A 286 16.17 -2.11 5.44
N SER A 287 16.79 -2.33 4.28
CA SER A 287 16.15 -2.87 3.09
C SER A 287 15.74 -4.34 3.32
N THR A 288 14.99 -4.92 2.40
CA THR A 288 14.54 -6.32 2.54
C THR A 288 15.70 -7.28 2.76
N LEU A 289 15.47 -8.23 3.64
CA LEU A 289 16.40 -9.30 3.95
C LEU A 289 16.06 -10.56 3.14
N PHE A 290 16.93 -10.90 2.19
CA PHE A 290 16.84 -12.12 1.42
C PHE A 290 17.67 -13.21 2.09
N HIS A 291 17.07 -14.38 2.33
CA HIS A 291 17.76 -15.54 2.91
C HIS A 291 18.17 -16.49 1.79
N ARG A 292 19.43 -16.37 1.34
CA ARG A 292 19.99 -17.15 0.23
C ARG A 292 19.95 -18.65 0.50
N GLY A 293 19.51 -19.41 -0.50
CA GLY A 293 19.47 -20.86 -0.41
C GLY A 293 18.48 -21.40 0.63
N ALA A 294 17.59 -20.58 1.14
CA ALA A 294 16.54 -20.99 2.07
C ALA A 294 15.60 -22.03 1.46
N LEU A 295 15.27 -21.84 0.19
CA LEU A 295 14.45 -22.80 -0.60
C LEU A 295 15.37 -23.86 -1.21
N LYS A 296 15.09 -25.12 -0.92
CA LYS A 296 15.85 -26.25 -1.44
C LYS A 296 15.23 -26.82 -2.71
N LEU A 297 16.04 -27.41 -3.58
CA LEU A 297 15.56 -28.03 -4.81
C LEU A 297 14.46 -29.05 -4.49
N GLY A 298 13.30 -28.87 -5.11
CA GLY A 298 12.14 -29.75 -4.97
C GLY A 298 11.26 -29.46 -3.76
N SER A 299 11.55 -28.41 -2.95
CA SER A 299 10.81 -28.08 -1.73
C SER A 299 10.71 -26.58 -1.45
N ASN A 300 9.54 -26.15 -0.94
CA ASN A 300 9.31 -24.82 -0.39
C ASN A 300 9.31 -24.81 1.15
N ASP A 301 9.78 -25.88 1.78
CA ASP A 301 9.87 -25.94 3.25
C ASP A 301 11.04 -25.07 3.75
N VAL A 302 10.69 -23.97 4.39
CA VAL A 302 11.64 -23.02 5.02
C VAL A 302 11.64 -23.12 6.55
N SER A 303 11.06 -24.17 7.12
CA SER A 303 10.89 -24.33 8.59
C SER A 303 12.23 -24.29 9.34
N ALA A 304 13.29 -24.87 8.77
CA ALA A 304 14.63 -24.93 9.36
C ALA A 304 15.44 -23.63 9.21
N GLU A 305 15.05 -22.70 8.35
CA GLU A 305 15.82 -21.47 8.12
C GLU A 305 15.67 -20.47 9.28
N PRO A 306 16.77 -19.95 9.84
CA PRO A 306 16.70 -18.95 10.91
C PRO A 306 16.32 -17.57 10.35
N ARG A 307 15.14 -17.06 10.76
CA ARG A 307 14.66 -15.71 10.35
C ARG A 307 15.64 -14.60 10.74
N GLY A 308 16.29 -14.71 11.88
CA GLY A 308 17.16 -13.69 12.46
C GLY A 308 18.63 -13.81 12.08
N VAL A 309 18.99 -14.49 10.98
CA VAL A 309 20.38 -14.69 10.57
C VAL A 309 20.54 -14.59 9.08
N VAL A 310 21.49 -13.77 8.65
CA VAL A 310 21.98 -13.68 7.26
C VAL A 310 23.51 -13.76 7.23
N ALA A 311 24.09 -13.88 6.03
CA ALA A 311 25.55 -13.80 5.85
C ALA A 311 25.85 -12.93 4.61
N TYR A 312 25.51 -11.65 4.70
CA TYR A 312 25.70 -10.69 3.63
C TYR A 312 27.17 -10.31 3.47
N ASP A 313 27.70 -10.48 2.26
CA ASP A 313 29.09 -10.21 1.92
C ASP A 313 29.28 -8.91 1.12
N GLU A 314 28.22 -8.15 0.89
CA GLU A 314 28.23 -6.98 0.01
C GLU A 314 28.02 -5.64 0.72
N GLY A 315 27.78 -5.67 2.03
CA GLY A 315 27.60 -4.52 2.89
C GLY A 315 27.08 -4.95 4.24
N GLN A 316 27.35 -4.15 5.30
CA GLN A 316 27.09 -4.67 6.64
C GLN A 316 25.68 -4.39 7.16
N ASP A 317 24.97 -3.40 6.62
CA ASP A 317 23.74 -2.86 7.22
C ASP A 317 22.58 -2.69 6.24
N ASN A 318 22.77 -3.03 4.97
CA ASN A 318 21.72 -3.09 3.94
C ASN A 318 20.72 -1.90 4.00
N PRO A 319 21.20 -0.65 3.96
CA PRO A 319 20.42 0.51 4.39
C PRO A 319 19.36 0.94 3.39
N GLN A 320 18.28 1.53 3.95
CA GLN A 320 17.23 2.20 3.20
C GLN A 320 16.88 3.52 3.91
N SER A 321 17.02 4.67 3.22
CA SER A 321 16.78 5.99 3.80
C SER A 321 16.05 6.89 2.82
N TYR A 322 14.93 7.48 3.27
CA TYR A 322 14.09 8.34 2.44
C TYR A 322 13.52 9.52 3.20
N GLN A 323 13.37 10.65 2.50
CA GLN A 323 12.73 11.86 3.00
C GLN A 323 11.66 12.29 2.01
N THR A 324 10.43 12.44 2.50
CA THR A 324 9.28 12.88 1.70
C THR A 324 8.69 14.15 2.30
N ARG A 325 8.22 15.07 1.48
CA ARG A 325 7.48 16.26 1.87
C ARG A 325 6.37 16.50 0.87
N GLY A 326 5.26 17.01 1.35
CA GLY A 326 4.16 17.37 0.47
C GLY A 326 3.28 18.44 1.06
N TRP A 327 2.46 19.04 0.18
CA TRP A 327 1.39 19.92 0.58
C TRP A 327 0.19 19.74 -0.35
N SER A 328 -0.99 20.05 0.17
CA SER A 328 -2.21 20.06 -0.60
C SER A 328 -3.14 21.20 -0.20
N VAL A 329 -3.96 21.61 -1.16
CA VAL A 329 -5.06 22.54 -0.95
C VAL A 329 -6.32 21.94 -1.55
N ASN A 330 -7.36 21.81 -0.73
CA ASN A 330 -8.69 21.39 -1.16
C ASN A 330 -9.66 22.54 -0.85
N ALA A 331 -10.12 23.24 -1.89
CA ALA A 331 -11.03 24.36 -1.79
C ALA A 331 -12.38 24.00 -2.38
N SER A 332 -13.46 24.30 -1.68
CA SER A 332 -14.82 24.10 -2.17
C SER A 332 -15.68 25.35 -1.97
N TYR A 333 -16.59 25.56 -2.93
CA TYR A 333 -17.59 26.61 -2.88
C TYR A 333 -18.96 26.11 -3.35
N ASP A 334 -19.96 26.29 -2.49
CA ASP A 334 -21.37 25.94 -2.78
C ASP A 334 -22.12 27.13 -3.38
N PHE A 335 -22.45 27.03 -4.68
CA PHE A 335 -23.27 28.01 -5.39
C PHE A 335 -24.78 27.82 -5.16
N GLY A 336 -25.19 26.76 -4.44
CA GLY A 336 -26.57 26.30 -4.26
C GLY A 336 -26.94 25.22 -5.27
N PRO A 337 -27.04 25.49 -6.57
CA PRO A 337 -27.35 24.43 -7.56
C PRO A 337 -26.16 23.52 -7.91
N ALA A 338 -24.93 23.95 -7.57
CA ALA A 338 -23.72 23.16 -7.82
C ALA A 338 -22.61 23.53 -6.83
N ILE A 339 -21.75 22.56 -6.55
CA ILE A 339 -20.56 22.68 -5.69
C ILE A 339 -19.33 22.59 -6.57
N LEU A 340 -18.49 23.63 -6.56
CA LEU A 340 -17.17 23.63 -7.19
C LEU A 340 -16.12 23.17 -6.18
N THR A 341 -15.30 22.20 -6.56
CA THR A 341 -14.14 21.76 -5.76
C THR A 341 -12.88 21.86 -6.59
N ALA A 342 -11.84 22.47 -6.02
CA ALA A 342 -10.51 22.56 -6.60
C ALA A 342 -9.50 21.89 -5.65
N ILE A 343 -8.73 20.94 -6.17
CA ILE A 343 -7.77 20.15 -5.39
C ILE A 343 -6.41 20.27 -6.06
N SER A 344 -5.43 20.79 -5.32
CA SER A 344 -4.03 20.89 -5.74
C SER A 344 -3.16 20.10 -4.79
N GLY A 345 -2.21 19.33 -5.30
CA GLY A 345 -1.24 18.59 -4.51
C GLY A 345 0.15 18.63 -5.10
N TYR A 346 1.13 18.67 -4.22
CA TYR A 346 2.54 18.57 -4.56
C TYR A 346 3.23 17.64 -3.59
N GLU A 347 4.01 16.71 -4.13
CA GLU A 347 4.81 15.74 -3.38
C GLU A 347 6.24 15.73 -3.90
N THR A 348 7.21 15.68 -3.00
CA THR A 348 8.62 15.53 -3.34
C THR A 348 9.28 14.50 -2.43
N THR A 349 10.20 13.71 -2.99
CA THR A 349 10.96 12.74 -2.22
C THR A 349 12.36 12.57 -2.75
N LYS A 350 13.28 12.24 -1.85
CA LYS A 350 14.64 11.83 -2.16
C LYS A 350 15.06 10.72 -1.19
N GLY A 351 15.94 9.86 -1.65
CA GLY A 351 16.45 8.81 -0.79
C GLY A 351 17.26 7.77 -1.54
N TYR A 352 17.69 6.78 -0.81
CA TYR A 352 18.50 5.75 -1.37
C TYR A 352 18.24 4.41 -0.68
N SER A 353 18.47 3.33 -1.39
CA SER A 353 18.32 1.96 -0.93
C SER A 353 19.46 1.11 -1.48
N ARG A 354 19.97 0.21 -0.67
CA ARG A 354 20.98 -0.76 -1.03
C ARG A 354 20.54 -2.13 -0.54
N GLY A 355 20.65 -3.14 -1.38
CA GLY A 355 20.22 -4.50 -1.08
C GLY A 355 21.23 -5.51 -1.58
N ASP A 356 21.61 -6.44 -0.70
CA ASP A 356 22.27 -7.69 -1.06
C ASP A 356 21.21 -8.57 -1.71
N THR A 357 21.12 -8.50 -3.05
CA THR A 357 20.01 -9.09 -3.81
C THR A 357 20.17 -10.57 -4.08
N ASP A 358 21.36 -11.13 -3.92
CA ASP A 358 21.54 -12.58 -3.98
C ASP A 358 21.37 -13.27 -2.61
N GLY A 359 21.12 -12.46 -1.57
CA GLY A 359 20.69 -12.96 -0.27
C GLY A 359 21.79 -13.46 0.63
N GLY A 360 23.07 -13.15 0.31
CA GLY A 360 24.23 -13.47 1.14
C GLY A 360 25.36 -14.21 0.42
N ALA A 361 26.42 -14.50 1.14
CA ALA A 361 27.64 -15.10 0.63
C ALA A 361 27.41 -16.46 -0.03
N GLY A 362 27.68 -16.56 -1.30
CA GLY A 362 27.49 -17.80 -2.08
C GLY A 362 28.27 -18.99 -1.54
N ALA A 363 29.46 -18.74 -0.93
CA ALA A 363 30.26 -19.78 -0.32
C ALA A 363 29.65 -20.37 0.97
N LEU A 364 28.95 -19.55 1.77
CA LEU A 364 28.30 -19.96 3.02
C LEU A 364 26.89 -20.50 2.78
N TYR A 365 26.19 -19.93 1.80
CA TYR A 365 24.83 -20.31 1.42
C TYR A 365 24.75 -20.61 -0.08
N PRO A 366 25.38 -21.69 -0.57
CA PRO A 366 25.32 -22.07 -1.97
C PRO A 366 23.90 -22.46 -2.36
N VAL A 367 23.52 -22.20 -3.60
CA VAL A 367 22.25 -22.66 -4.20
C VAL A 367 22.53 -23.98 -4.92
N ASN A 368 21.97 -25.07 -4.43
CA ASN A 368 22.18 -26.42 -4.97
C ASN A 368 23.66 -26.78 -5.19
N GLY A 369 24.53 -26.36 -4.27
CA GLY A 369 25.97 -26.58 -4.34
C GLY A 369 26.74 -25.57 -5.22
N VAL A 370 26.04 -24.64 -5.87
CA VAL A 370 26.66 -23.61 -6.71
C VAL A 370 26.92 -22.36 -5.87
N ALA A 371 28.19 -22.04 -5.64
CA ALA A 371 28.59 -20.79 -5.02
C ALA A 371 28.63 -19.67 -6.07
N ASN A 372 28.11 -18.49 -5.70
CA ASN A 372 28.18 -17.29 -6.52
C ASN A 372 28.11 -16.05 -5.63
N GLY A 373 29.09 -15.17 -5.71
CA GLY A 373 29.14 -13.92 -4.96
C GLY A 373 28.73 -12.70 -5.78
N PHE A 374 27.60 -12.76 -6.44
CA PHE A 374 27.17 -11.74 -7.39
C PHE A 374 25.79 -11.18 -7.00
N GLY A 375 25.64 -9.89 -6.68
CA GLY A 375 24.30 -9.38 -6.61
C GLY A 375 23.96 -8.19 -5.74
N LEU A 376 24.86 -7.24 -5.47
CA LEU A 376 24.45 -6.00 -4.82
C LEU A 376 23.66 -5.11 -5.80
N SER A 377 22.48 -4.68 -5.39
CA SER A 377 21.69 -3.65 -6.07
C SER A 377 21.57 -2.41 -5.19
N GLN A 378 21.77 -1.25 -5.78
CA GLN A 378 21.62 0.03 -5.12
C GLN A 378 20.83 0.98 -6.01
N GLY A 379 19.81 1.62 -5.47
CA GLY A 379 19.02 2.65 -6.12
C GLY A 379 19.03 3.94 -5.33
N GLN A 380 19.03 5.08 -6.02
CA GLN A 380 18.90 6.39 -5.40
C GLN A 380 17.89 7.22 -6.19
N VAL A 381 16.85 7.66 -5.52
CA VAL A 381 15.98 8.75 -6.00
C VAL A 381 16.64 10.05 -5.54
N ARG A 382 17.25 10.78 -6.49
CA ARG A 382 17.95 12.05 -6.18
C ARG A 382 16.98 13.18 -5.97
N ASP A 383 15.96 13.21 -6.80
CA ASP A 383 14.79 14.08 -6.71
C ASP A 383 13.59 13.36 -7.32
N LEU A 384 12.44 13.61 -6.77
CA LEU A 384 11.15 13.30 -7.34
C LEU A 384 10.25 14.48 -7.02
N ASP A 385 9.60 15.00 -8.04
CA ASP A 385 8.55 16.01 -7.92
C ASP A 385 7.29 15.49 -8.59
N GLN A 386 6.16 15.55 -7.89
CA GLN A 386 4.85 15.22 -8.39
C GLN A 386 3.88 16.36 -8.12
N TYR A 387 3.14 16.75 -9.13
CA TYR A 387 2.09 17.76 -9.04
C TYR A 387 0.76 17.21 -9.56
N THR A 388 -0.33 17.48 -8.86
CA THR A 388 -1.69 17.10 -9.25
C THR A 388 -2.62 18.32 -9.14
N GLN A 389 -3.55 18.42 -10.09
CA GLN A 389 -4.61 19.42 -10.08
C GLN A 389 -5.91 18.78 -10.53
N GLU A 390 -6.96 18.91 -9.73
CA GLU A 390 -8.33 18.52 -10.09
C GLU A 390 -9.25 19.72 -9.94
N LEU A 391 -10.15 19.90 -10.90
CA LEU A 391 -11.27 20.83 -10.81
C LEU A 391 -12.55 20.04 -11.07
N ARG A 392 -13.50 20.08 -10.15
CA ARG A 392 -14.73 19.33 -10.20
C ARG A 392 -15.93 20.21 -9.88
N LEU A 393 -16.98 20.10 -10.70
CA LEU A 393 -18.28 20.68 -10.46
C LEU A 393 -19.29 19.56 -10.28
N ALA A 394 -20.07 19.60 -9.20
CA ALA A 394 -21.01 18.55 -8.87
C ALA A 394 -22.35 19.13 -8.40
N SER A 395 -23.46 18.47 -8.74
CA SER A 395 -24.75 18.80 -8.14
C SER A 395 -24.78 18.51 -6.64
N PRO A 396 -25.62 19.14 -5.84
CA PRO A 396 -25.91 18.68 -4.49
C PRO A 396 -26.34 17.22 -4.47
N SER A 397 -26.06 16.52 -3.35
CA SER A 397 -26.48 15.13 -3.12
C SER A 397 -27.98 15.05 -2.79
N GLY A 398 -28.58 13.85 -2.94
CA GLY A 398 -29.95 13.56 -2.52
C GLY A 398 -31.04 13.81 -3.58
N GLY A 399 -30.74 14.49 -4.69
CA GLY A 399 -31.67 14.71 -5.79
C GLY A 399 -32.04 13.42 -6.55
N ARG A 400 -33.11 13.47 -7.36
CA ARG A 400 -33.46 12.37 -8.27
C ARG A 400 -32.44 12.20 -9.40
N PHE A 401 -31.85 13.31 -9.82
CA PHE A 401 -30.73 13.37 -10.77
C PHE A 401 -29.54 14.04 -10.10
N THR A 402 -28.41 13.34 -10.04
CA THR A 402 -27.15 13.89 -9.55
C THR A 402 -26.08 13.71 -10.61
N TRP A 403 -25.18 14.67 -10.70
CA TRP A 403 -24.12 14.67 -11.70
C TRP A 403 -22.85 15.27 -11.15
N GLN A 404 -21.74 14.90 -11.74
CA GLN A 404 -20.44 15.55 -11.55
C GLN A 404 -19.65 15.54 -12.86
N LEU A 405 -18.86 16.58 -13.07
CA LEU A 405 -17.92 16.69 -14.18
C LEU A 405 -16.64 17.34 -13.70
N GLY A 406 -15.53 17.03 -14.35
CA GLY A 406 -14.26 17.62 -13.94
C GLY A 406 -13.14 17.40 -14.94
N GLY A 407 -12.05 18.10 -14.64
CA GLY A 407 -10.76 17.99 -15.32
C GLY A 407 -9.66 17.63 -14.33
N PHE A 408 -8.69 16.88 -14.79
CA PHE A 408 -7.54 16.45 -14.01
C PHE A 408 -6.24 16.64 -14.77
N TYR A 409 -5.24 17.13 -14.08
CA TYR A 409 -3.86 17.23 -14.55
C TYR A 409 -2.90 16.57 -13.59
N PHE A 410 -1.93 15.87 -14.13
CA PHE A 410 -0.85 15.21 -13.40
C PHE A 410 0.47 15.47 -14.09
N ASN A 411 1.49 15.77 -13.32
CA ASN A 411 2.87 15.82 -13.78
C ASN A 411 3.79 15.24 -12.72
N SER A 412 4.69 14.36 -13.12
CA SER A 412 5.74 13.84 -12.24
C SER A 412 7.05 13.77 -12.99
N ALA A 413 8.14 14.11 -12.29
CA ALA A 413 9.49 14.00 -12.81
C ALA A 413 10.42 13.47 -11.73
N ASP A 414 11.21 12.44 -12.04
CA ASP A 414 12.23 11.93 -11.12
C ASP A 414 13.61 11.85 -11.78
N LEU A 415 14.65 11.95 -10.96
CA LEU A 415 16.03 11.67 -11.30
C LEU A 415 16.52 10.50 -10.48
N THR A 416 16.71 9.35 -11.10
CA THR A 416 17.05 8.11 -10.44
C THR A 416 18.41 7.61 -10.88
N ASP A 417 19.27 7.28 -9.92
CA ASP A 417 20.51 6.52 -10.14
C ASP A 417 20.26 5.06 -9.78
N PHE A 418 20.79 4.16 -10.60
CA PHE A 418 20.74 2.75 -10.34
C PHE A 418 22.11 2.13 -10.51
N TYR A 419 22.55 1.35 -9.54
CA TYR A 419 23.86 0.70 -9.49
C TYR A 419 23.68 -0.81 -9.42
N GLN A 420 24.48 -1.54 -10.20
CA GLN A 420 24.65 -2.98 -10.07
C GLN A 420 26.12 -3.27 -9.81
N ARG A 421 26.40 -3.95 -8.74
CA ARG A 421 27.76 -4.36 -8.37
C ARG A 421 27.92 -5.85 -8.60
N ALA A 422 29.05 -6.24 -9.20
CA ALA A 422 29.43 -7.62 -9.38
C ALA A 422 30.88 -7.80 -8.87
N PHE A 423 31.04 -8.66 -7.88
CA PHE A 423 32.32 -8.82 -7.18
C PHE A 423 33.44 -9.46 -7.97
N LEU A 424 33.11 -10.14 -9.05
CA LEU A 424 34.11 -10.73 -9.95
C LEU A 424 35.05 -9.70 -10.56
N ILE A 425 34.77 -8.40 -10.49
CA ILE A 425 35.47 -7.36 -11.24
C ILE A 425 35.94 -6.18 -10.37
N GLY A 426 35.66 -6.14 -9.07
CA GLY A 426 36.17 -5.09 -8.16
C GLY A 426 35.13 -4.41 -7.26
N ALA A 427 35.60 -3.56 -6.35
CA ALA A 427 34.85 -3.01 -5.24
C ALA A 427 33.95 -1.80 -5.56
N ASN A 428 34.07 -1.19 -6.72
CA ASN A 428 33.24 -0.05 -7.13
C ASN A 428 32.00 -0.49 -7.88
N PRO A 429 30.95 0.37 -7.98
CA PRO A 429 29.81 0.05 -8.84
C PRO A 429 30.31 -0.30 -10.24
N ASN A 430 30.15 -1.55 -10.64
CA ASN A 430 30.64 -2.01 -11.94
C ASN A 430 29.87 -1.34 -13.06
N ASN A 431 28.56 -1.23 -12.88
CA ASN A 431 27.68 -0.57 -13.81
C ASN A 431 26.75 0.39 -13.06
N TRP A 432 26.48 1.53 -13.63
CA TRP A 432 25.46 2.43 -13.12
C TRP A 432 24.84 3.26 -14.24
N VAL A 433 23.63 3.68 -14.03
CA VAL A 433 22.87 4.55 -14.93
C VAL A 433 22.22 5.67 -14.15
N ARG A 434 22.06 6.83 -14.81
CA ARG A 434 21.23 7.93 -14.37
C ARG A 434 20.12 8.16 -15.35
N LEU A 435 18.90 8.03 -14.88
CA LEU A 435 17.69 8.16 -15.66
C LEU A 435 16.90 9.39 -15.21
N ARG A 436 16.35 10.12 -16.19
CA ARG A 436 15.30 11.11 -15.98
C ARG A 436 14.00 10.54 -16.50
N ASN A 437 13.05 10.29 -15.58
CA ASN A 437 11.71 9.87 -15.93
C ASN A 437 10.76 11.06 -15.82
N THR A 438 9.82 11.17 -16.76
CA THR A 438 8.74 12.16 -16.70
C THR A 438 7.44 11.48 -17.07
N ASN A 439 6.36 11.85 -16.39
CA ASN A 439 5.01 11.41 -16.69
C ASN A 439 4.07 12.60 -16.64
N THR A 440 3.31 12.83 -17.71
CA THR A 440 2.31 13.89 -17.80
C THR A 440 0.99 13.28 -18.24
N SER A 441 -0.09 13.63 -17.55
CA SER A 441 -1.42 13.14 -17.89
C SER A 441 -2.48 14.22 -17.79
N TRP A 442 -3.42 14.24 -18.75
CA TRP A 442 -4.60 15.09 -18.79
C TRP A 442 -5.84 14.25 -18.89
N ALA A 443 -6.91 14.68 -18.24
CA ALA A 443 -8.18 13.98 -18.37
C ALA A 443 -9.37 14.90 -18.18
N GLY A 444 -10.46 14.58 -18.91
CA GLY A 444 -11.81 15.08 -18.66
C GLY A 444 -12.73 13.93 -18.27
N PHE A 445 -13.60 14.12 -17.29
CA PHE A 445 -14.51 13.09 -16.81
C PHE A 445 -15.89 13.66 -16.47
N ALA A 446 -16.89 12.79 -16.54
CA ALA A 446 -18.25 13.07 -16.08
C ALA A 446 -18.92 11.80 -15.56
N GLN A 447 -19.81 11.95 -14.60
CA GLN A 447 -20.66 10.89 -14.07
C GLN A 447 -22.06 11.46 -13.80
N ALA A 448 -23.08 10.65 -14.04
CA ALA A 448 -24.45 10.98 -13.72
C ALA A 448 -25.16 9.78 -13.09
N SER A 449 -25.98 10.03 -12.08
CA SER A 449 -26.84 9.05 -11.43
C SER A 449 -28.28 9.50 -11.49
N TYR A 450 -29.17 8.59 -11.86
CA TYR A 450 -30.61 8.85 -11.97
C TYR A 450 -31.40 7.79 -11.21
N LYS A 451 -32.28 8.24 -10.30
CA LYS A 451 -33.24 7.38 -9.63
C LYS A 451 -34.39 7.12 -10.60
N LEU A 452 -34.31 6.02 -11.35
CA LEU A 452 -35.33 5.59 -12.30
C LEU A 452 -36.64 5.30 -11.57
N LEU A 453 -36.54 4.59 -10.44
CA LEU A 453 -37.59 4.36 -9.44
C LEU A 453 -37.00 4.78 -8.07
N ASP A 454 -37.83 4.95 -7.06
CA ASP A 454 -37.34 5.22 -5.69
C ASP A 454 -36.46 4.09 -5.18
N SER A 455 -36.66 2.87 -5.68
CA SER A 455 -35.87 1.68 -5.36
C SER A 455 -34.77 1.37 -6.36
N LEU A 456 -34.66 2.03 -7.52
CA LEU A 456 -33.70 1.71 -8.58
C LEU A 456 -32.92 2.95 -9.03
N THR A 457 -31.63 2.96 -8.77
CA THR A 457 -30.70 4.00 -9.23
C THR A 457 -29.80 3.42 -10.31
N ILE A 458 -29.62 4.14 -11.40
CA ILE A 458 -28.65 3.84 -12.46
C ILE A 458 -27.60 4.93 -12.46
N THR A 459 -26.34 4.54 -12.49
CA THR A 459 -25.19 5.43 -12.58
C THR A 459 -24.36 5.11 -13.82
N ALA A 460 -23.93 6.13 -14.54
CA ALA A 460 -23.03 6.00 -15.67
C ALA A 460 -21.92 7.05 -15.57
N GLY A 461 -20.69 6.64 -15.74
CA GLY A 461 -19.50 7.49 -15.71
C GLY A 461 -18.60 7.26 -16.91
N GLY A 462 -17.93 8.30 -17.35
CA GLY A 462 -16.95 8.25 -18.43
C GLY A 462 -15.80 9.22 -18.24
N ARG A 463 -14.64 8.84 -18.73
CA ARG A 463 -13.41 9.63 -18.68
C ARG A 463 -12.56 9.35 -19.91
N VAL A 464 -11.95 10.37 -20.45
CA VAL A 464 -10.88 10.26 -21.46
C VAL A 464 -9.59 10.77 -20.84
N THR A 465 -8.54 9.97 -20.93
CA THR A 465 -7.24 10.31 -20.36
C THR A 465 -6.16 10.16 -21.41
N GLU A 466 -5.34 11.20 -21.60
CA GLU A 466 -4.06 11.14 -22.30
C GLU A 466 -2.95 10.95 -21.27
N ASP A 467 -2.07 9.97 -21.47
CA ASP A 467 -0.92 9.67 -20.60
C ASP A 467 0.35 9.61 -21.43
N THR A 468 1.35 10.45 -21.11
CA THR A 468 2.63 10.53 -21.78
C THR A 468 3.75 10.26 -20.80
N LYS A 469 4.58 9.25 -21.10
CA LYS A 469 5.81 8.93 -20.37
C LYS A 469 7.03 9.11 -21.24
N ARG A 470 8.12 9.55 -20.60
CA ARG A 470 9.42 9.65 -21.23
C ARG A 470 10.52 9.29 -20.25
N THR A 471 11.43 8.43 -20.67
CA THR A 471 12.65 8.08 -19.93
C THR A 471 13.86 8.45 -20.76
N ARG A 472 14.79 9.21 -20.16
CA ARG A 472 16.05 9.60 -20.77
C ARG A 472 17.22 9.06 -19.97
N LEU A 473 18.16 8.41 -20.64
CA LEU A 473 19.46 8.04 -20.08
C LEU A 473 20.39 9.26 -20.14
N LEU A 474 20.72 9.82 -18.97
CA LEU A 474 21.58 10.99 -18.86
C LEU A 474 23.05 10.61 -18.74
N LYS A 475 23.34 9.54 -18.03
CA LYS A 475 24.69 9.02 -17.82
C LYS A 475 24.65 7.51 -17.66
N THR A 476 25.70 6.85 -18.16
CA THR A 476 25.97 5.45 -17.89
C THR A 476 27.48 5.27 -17.74
N ALA A 477 27.88 4.31 -16.95
CA ALA A 477 29.28 3.91 -16.81
C ALA A 477 29.37 2.41 -16.55
N ASN A 478 30.39 1.80 -17.11
CA ASN A 478 30.83 0.46 -16.78
C ASN A 478 32.22 0.58 -16.14
N SER A 479 32.36 0.27 -14.87
CA SER A 479 33.60 0.44 -14.11
C SER A 479 34.69 -0.55 -14.49
N ALA A 480 34.34 -1.69 -15.10
CA ALA A 480 35.33 -2.69 -15.51
C ALA A 480 36.24 -2.20 -16.65
N THR A 481 35.74 -1.33 -17.51
CA THR A 481 36.45 -0.89 -18.71
C THR A 481 36.65 0.62 -18.78
N ASN A 482 36.08 1.41 -17.87
CA ASN A 482 35.93 2.87 -17.96
C ASN A 482 35.36 3.34 -19.30
N ALA A 483 34.78 2.44 -20.07
CA ALA A 483 34.23 2.71 -21.39
C ALA A 483 32.70 2.83 -21.29
N VAL A 484 32.17 3.87 -21.91
CA VAL A 484 30.73 3.95 -22.16
C VAL A 484 30.45 3.09 -23.39
N THR A 485 30.02 1.84 -23.16
CA THR A 485 29.78 0.88 -24.25
C THR A 485 28.28 0.72 -24.57
N TYR A 486 27.41 1.47 -23.91
CA TYR A 486 25.98 1.38 -24.11
C TYR A 486 25.59 1.74 -25.55
N ARG A 487 24.84 0.87 -26.21
CA ARG A 487 24.41 1.01 -27.62
C ARG A 487 22.89 1.04 -27.79
N GLY A 488 22.13 0.95 -26.70
CA GLY A 488 20.67 1.00 -26.74
C GLY A 488 20.12 2.42 -26.89
N ARG A 489 18.82 2.53 -26.89
CA ARG A 489 18.10 3.82 -26.90
C ARG A 489 18.42 4.63 -25.64
N THR A 490 18.63 5.93 -25.81
CA THR A 490 18.90 6.85 -24.70
C THR A 490 17.71 7.75 -24.37
N ASP A 491 16.68 7.71 -25.17
CA ASP A 491 15.47 8.52 -25.04
C ASP A 491 14.29 7.73 -25.62
N VAL A 492 13.33 7.39 -24.77
CA VAL A 492 12.10 6.70 -25.15
C VAL A 492 10.91 7.50 -24.64
N ARG A 493 9.95 7.75 -25.52
CA ARG A 493 8.68 8.40 -25.20
C ARG A 493 7.54 7.52 -25.67
N LEU A 494 6.55 7.31 -24.79
CA LEU A 494 5.29 6.65 -25.09
C LEU A 494 4.16 7.59 -24.74
N SER A 495 3.12 7.59 -25.58
CA SER A 495 1.90 8.36 -25.32
C SER A 495 0.71 7.52 -25.73
N ASP A 496 -0.34 7.53 -24.91
CA ASP A 496 -1.57 6.80 -25.22
C ASP A 496 -2.78 7.58 -24.71
N THR A 497 -3.91 7.47 -25.43
CA THR A 497 -5.19 8.08 -25.06
C THR A 497 -6.25 7.00 -24.92
N GLN A 498 -6.74 6.80 -23.70
CA GLN A 498 -7.66 5.73 -23.38
C GLN A 498 -8.95 6.25 -22.76
N PRO A 499 -10.12 5.71 -23.19
CA PRO A 499 -11.38 5.89 -22.49
C PRO A 499 -11.47 4.93 -21.30
N SER A 500 -12.01 5.42 -20.19
CA SER A 500 -12.48 4.61 -19.06
C SER A 500 -13.95 4.92 -18.84
N TRP A 501 -14.74 3.92 -18.46
CA TRP A 501 -16.16 4.10 -18.21
C TRP A 501 -16.66 3.05 -17.23
N ASP A 502 -17.78 3.35 -16.61
CA ASP A 502 -18.57 2.37 -15.86
C ASP A 502 -20.05 2.66 -15.96
N VAL A 503 -20.82 1.58 -15.84
CA VAL A 503 -22.28 1.63 -15.72
C VAL A 503 -22.66 0.70 -14.58
N SER A 504 -23.50 1.19 -13.68
CA SER A 504 -24.01 0.41 -12.56
C SER A 504 -25.50 0.64 -12.34
N ALA A 505 -26.14 -0.36 -11.75
CA ALA A 505 -27.50 -0.32 -11.29
C ALA A 505 -27.55 -0.79 -9.84
N LEU A 506 -28.19 -0.03 -8.97
CA LEU A 506 -28.47 -0.37 -7.58
C LEU A 506 -29.97 -0.48 -7.38
N TRP A 507 -30.41 -1.69 -7.07
CA TRP A 507 -31.79 -1.97 -6.74
C TRP A 507 -31.95 -2.21 -5.25
N GLN A 508 -32.64 -1.31 -4.57
CA GLN A 508 -33.04 -1.44 -3.18
C GLN A 508 -34.29 -2.31 -3.10
N VAL A 509 -34.13 -3.61 -2.88
CA VAL A 509 -35.22 -4.58 -2.82
C VAL A 509 -36.18 -4.27 -1.66
N ASN A 510 -35.61 -3.84 -0.53
CA ASN A 510 -36.31 -3.32 0.63
C ASN A 510 -35.33 -2.44 1.45
N PRO A 511 -35.76 -1.76 2.53
CA PRO A 511 -34.88 -0.87 3.30
C PRO A 511 -33.60 -1.51 3.84
N ALA A 512 -33.59 -2.83 4.04
CA ALA A 512 -32.47 -3.59 4.60
C ALA A 512 -31.60 -4.26 3.55
N ASN A 513 -32.07 -4.42 2.30
CA ASN A 513 -31.40 -5.23 1.30
C ASN A 513 -31.31 -4.51 -0.05
N SER A 514 -30.12 -4.47 -0.59
CA SER A 514 -29.83 -3.97 -1.94
C SER A 514 -29.08 -5.01 -2.77
N VAL A 515 -29.34 -5.01 -4.07
CA VAL A 515 -28.61 -5.78 -5.08
C VAL A 515 -28.04 -4.79 -6.07
N TYR A 516 -26.82 -4.99 -6.51
CA TYR A 516 -26.22 -4.15 -7.54
C TYR A 516 -25.59 -4.99 -8.65
N ALA A 517 -25.49 -4.39 -9.82
CA ALA A 517 -24.70 -4.89 -10.92
C ALA A 517 -23.85 -3.75 -11.49
N ARG A 518 -22.62 -4.04 -11.91
CA ARG A 518 -21.68 -3.05 -12.46
C ARG A 518 -20.87 -3.66 -13.59
N VAL A 519 -20.67 -2.87 -14.64
CA VAL A 519 -19.69 -3.14 -15.70
C VAL A 519 -18.75 -1.94 -15.76
N ALA A 520 -17.44 -2.20 -15.71
CA ALA A 520 -16.45 -1.13 -15.71
C ALA A 520 -15.28 -1.45 -16.62
N ARG A 521 -14.80 -0.42 -17.35
CA ARG A 521 -13.57 -0.44 -18.12
C ARG A 521 -12.57 0.55 -17.54
N GLY A 522 -11.34 0.11 -17.37
CA GLY A 522 -10.20 0.94 -16.97
C GLY A 522 -8.96 0.61 -17.79
N PHE A 523 -7.88 1.35 -17.57
CA PHE A 523 -6.59 1.07 -18.18
C PHE A 523 -5.43 1.41 -17.24
N ARG A 524 -4.31 0.76 -17.47
CA ARG A 524 -3.01 1.10 -16.91
C ARG A 524 -2.15 1.67 -18.02
N GLY A 525 -1.55 2.84 -17.81
CA GLY A 525 -0.76 3.54 -18.80
C GLY A 525 0.48 2.77 -19.23
N PRO A 526 1.10 3.15 -20.35
CA PRO A 526 2.29 2.47 -20.87
C PRO A 526 3.43 2.59 -19.86
N THR A 527 4.40 1.67 -19.94
CA THR A 527 5.54 1.65 -19.02
C THR A 527 6.85 1.57 -19.80
N ILE A 528 7.86 2.34 -19.35
CA ILE A 528 9.21 2.31 -19.89
C ILE A 528 10.13 1.85 -18.75
N GLN A 529 10.87 0.75 -18.95
CA GLN A 529 11.87 0.29 -18.01
C GLN A 529 13.28 0.62 -18.55
N GLY A 530 13.87 1.69 -18.02
CA GLY A 530 15.23 2.12 -18.38
C GLY A 530 16.35 1.45 -17.58
N ARG A 531 16.02 0.70 -16.52
CA ARG A 531 16.99 0.03 -15.67
C ARG A 531 17.88 -0.95 -16.44
N SER A 532 17.35 -1.59 -17.47
CA SER A 532 18.08 -2.55 -18.31
C SER A 532 19.41 -1.97 -18.86
N ALA A 533 19.52 -0.65 -19.01
CA ALA A 533 20.74 0.02 -19.43
C ALA A 533 21.93 -0.19 -18.47
N VAL A 534 21.71 -0.52 -17.19
CA VAL A 534 22.78 -0.87 -16.25
C VAL A 534 23.49 -2.17 -16.66
N PHE A 535 22.80 -3.04 -17.40
CA PHE A 535 23.33 -4.30 -17.94
C PHE A 535 23.74 -4.16 -19.41
N ASN A 536 23.86 -2.93 -19.96
CA ASN A 536 24.08 -2.62 -21.36
C ASN A 536 22.95 -3.13 -22.29
N SER A 537 21.81 -3.48 -21.77
CA SER A 537 20.62 -3.85 -22.53
C SER A 537 19.76 -2.63 -22.86
N ASP A 538 19.02 -2.69 -23.97
CA ASP A 538 18.11 -1.62 -24.39
C ASP A 538 16.97 -1.42 -23.37
N PHE A 539 16.34 -0.27 -23.41
CA PHE A 539 15.12 -0.03 -22.66
C PHE A 539 14.03 -1.00 -23.12
N SER A 540 13.36 -1.63 -22.18
CA SER A 540 12.14 -2.39 -22.46
C SER A 540 10.90 -1.51 -22.26
N THR A 541 9.85 -1.82 -22.99
CA THR A 541 8.60 -1.07 -22.97
C THR A 541 7.42 -2.02 -22.94
N ALA A 542 6.33 -1.58 -22.31
CA ALA A 542 5.03 -2.23 -22.39
C ALA A 542 3.99 -1.18 -22.77
N ASP A 543 3.10 -1.53 -23.68
CA ASP A 543 1.95 -0.73 -24.07
C ASP A 543 0.89 -0.72 -22.96
N SER A 544 -0.10 0.15 -23.06
CA SER A 544 -1.20 0.22 -22.10
C SER A 544 -1.95 -1.11 -22.02
N GLU A 545 -2.22 -1.58 -20.80
CA GLU A 545 -3.16 -2.67 -20.58
C GLU A 545 -4.57 -2.15 -20.33
N THR A 546 -5.58 -2.86 -20.77
CA THR A 546 -6.97 -2.50 -20.56
C THR A 546 -7.74 -3.62 -19.87
N ILE A 547 -8.65 -3.25 -18.98
CA ILE A 547 -9.49 -4.20 -18.24
C ILE A 547 -10.95 -3.93 -18.50
N VAL A 548 -11.73 -5.00 -18.63
CA VAL A 548 -13.19 -4.97 -18.53
C VAL A 548 -13.60 -5.94 -17.42
N SER A 549 -14.39 -5.43 -16.48
CA SER A 549 -14.87 -6.17 -15.31
C SER A 549 -16.39 -6.14 -15.22
N TYR A 550 -16.96 -7.28 -14.87
CA TYR A 550 -18.38 -7.47 -14.57
C TYR A 550 -18.50 -7.88 -13.10
N GLU A 551 -19.42 -7.24 -12.40
CA GLU A 551 -19.61 -7.47 -10.97
C GLU A 551 -21.11 -7.46 -10.63
N VAL A 552 -21.54 -8.39 -9.77
CA VAL A 552 -22.88 -8.43 -9.16
C VAL A 552 -22.69 -8.65 -7.67
N GLY A 553 -23.41 -7.92 -6.84
CA GLY A 553 -23.29 -8.07 -5.40
C GLY A 553 -24.57 -7.76 -4.64
N THR A 554 -24.55 -8.10 -3.36
CA THR A 554 -25.62 -7.81 -2.41
C THR A 554 -25.10 -7.02 -1.24
N LYS A 555 -25.91 -6.16 -0.68
CA LYS A 555 -25.64 -5.40 0.55
C LYS A 555 -26.84 -5.49 1.45
N SER A 556 -26.68 -6.04 2.65
CA SER A 556 -27.76 -6.38 3.56
C SER A 556 -27.46 -5.95 4.98
N ASN A 557 -28.44 -5.32 5.64
CA ASN A 557 -28.50 -5.09 7.08
C ASN A 557 -29.63 -5.95 7.65
N LEU A 558 -29.28 -6.93 8.43
CA LEU A 558 -30.18 -7.97 8.90
C LEU A 558 -30.32 -7.93 10.43
N ILE A 559 -31.30 -8.67 10.96
CA ILE A 559 -31.51 -8.88 12.42
C ILE A 559 -31.53 -7.54 13.17
N GLY A 560 -32.42 -6.62 12.75
CA GLY A 560 -32.55 -5.31 13.42
C GLY A 560 -31.26 -4.48 13.36
N ASN A 561 -30.54 -4.52 12.23
CA ASN A 561 -29.27 -3.82 12.01
C ASN A 561 -28.07 -4.32 12.88
N THR A 562 -28.20 -5.49 13.52
CA THR A 562 -27.07 -6.09 14.26
C THR A 562 -26.16 -6.95 13.40
N LEU A 563 -26.59 -7.31 12.20
CA LEU A 563 -25.83 -8.11 11.25
C LEU A 563 -25.78 -7.41 9.88
N ARG A 564 -24.59 -7.07 9.42
CA ARG A 564 -24.32 -6.59 8.06
C ARG A 564 -23.65 -7.71 7.29
N PHE A 565 -24.17 -8.00 6.07
CA PHE A 565 -23.61 -9.02 5.20
C PHE A 565 -23.59 -8.52 3.75
N ASN A 566 -22.39 -8.37 3.20
CA ASN A 566 -22.15 -7.91 1.84
C ASN A 566 -21.44 -9.00 1.04
N THR A 567 -21.85 -9.18 -0.23
CA THR A 567 -21.19 -10.13 -1.14
C THR A 567 -20.93 -9.49 -2.50
N ALA A 568 -19.93 -9.98 -3.20
CA ALA A 568 -19.67 -9.65 -4.60
C ALA A 568 -19.18 -10.90 -5.36
N LEU A 569 -19.72 -11.10 -6.55
CA LEU A 569 -19.23 -12.03 -7.56
C LEU A 569 -18.69 -11.21 -8.71
N PHE A 570 -17.49 -11.53 -9.18
CA PHE A 570 -16.85 -10.78 -10.24
C PHE A 570 -16.15 -11.68 -11.25
N THR A 571 -16.02 -11.15 -12.47
CA THR A 571 -15.10 -11.66 -13.49
C THR A 571 -14.51 -10.49 -14.26
N TYR A 572 -13.26 -10.62 -14.66
CA TYR A 572 -12.61 -9.62 -15.51
C TYR A 572 -11.69 -10.26 -16.55
N THR A 573 -11.46 -9.51 -17.61
CA THR A 573 -10.41 -9.78 -18.60
C THR A 573 -9.52 -8.57 -18.71
N VAL A 574 -8.21 -8.80 -18.70
CA VAL A 574 -7.19 -7.79 -19.01
C VAL A 574 -6.63 -8.13 -20.38
N ASP A 575 -6.71 -7.21 -21.32
CA ASP A 575 -6.04 -7.29 -22.63
C ASP A 575 -4.69 -6.58 -22.53
N ASP A 576 -3.67 -7.15 -23.19
CA ASP A 576 -2.29 -6.64 -23.23
C ASP A 576 -1.69 -6.45 -21.80
N ILE A 577 -1.89 -7.44 -20.93
CA ILE A 577 -1.40 -7.37 -19.55
C ILE A 577 0.12 -7.14 -19.49
N GLN A 578 0.56 -6.13 -18.74
CA GLN A 578 1.96 -5.83 -18.51
C GLN A 578 2.57 -6.80 -17.51
N LEU A 579 3.56 -7.56 -17.94
CA LEU A 579 4.31 -8.52 -17.14
C LEU A 579 5.79 -8.16 -17.11
N ASN A 580 6.46 -8.51 -16.02
CA ASN A 580 7.90 -8.44 -15.90
C ASN A 580 8.48 -9.85 -15.90
N GLY A 581 9.37 -10.11 -16.82
CA GLY A 581 10.11 -11.36 -16.95
C GLY A 581 11.57 -11.08 -17.26
N ASN A 582 12.26 -12.05 -17.81
CA ASN A 582 13.63 -11.87 -18.28
C ASN A 582 13.70 -12.17 -19.77
N ASP A 583 14.59 -11.46 -20.47
CA ASP A 583 14.93 -11.78 -21.86
C ASP A 583 15.86 -13.02 -21.95
N THR A 584 16.26 -13.37 -23.16
CA THR A 584 17.17 -14.50 -23.39
C THR A 584 18.57 -14.30 -22.83
N ASP A 585 18.95 -13.07 -22.49
CA ASP A 585 20.24 -12.72 -21.88
C ASP A 585 20.16 -12.63 -20.35
N GLY A 586 18.97 -12.88 -19.77
CA GLY A 586 18.72 -12.85 -18.32
C GLY A 586 18.46 -11.46 -17.74
N ASN A 587 18.21 -10.46 -18.59
CA ASN A 587 17.89 -9.12 -18.13
C ASN A 587 16.39 -9.01 -17.84
N GLY A 588 16.04 -8.36 -16.77
CA GLY A 588 14.65 -8.03 -16.49
C GLY A 588 14.05 -7.14 -17.56
N VAL A 589 12.97 -7.58 -18.19
CA VAL A 589 12.27 -6.87 -19.26
C VAL A 589 10.79 -6.80 -19.01
N LEU A 590 10.19 -5.69 -19.41
CA LEU A 590 8.75 -5.56 -19.52
C LEU A 590 8.27 -6.08 -20.86
N PHE A 591 7.13 -6.73 -20.86
CA PHE A 591 6.43 -7.14 -22.07
C PHE A 591 4.92 -7.19 -21.82
N ASN A 592 4.13 -7.17 -22.90
CA ASN A 592 2.70 -7.42 -22.83
C ASN A 592 2.41 -8.88 -23.17
N ALA A 593 1.66 -9.59 -22.35
CA ALA A 593 1.02 -10.85 -22.73
C ALA A 593 -0.39 -10.55 -23.26
N ASN A 594 -0.89 -11.36 -24.18
CA ASN A 594 -2.14 -11.10 -24.88
C ASN A 594 -3.30 -10.85 -23.93
N LYS A 595 -3.48 -11.72 -22.92
CA LYS A 595 -4.60 -11.61 -21.96
C LYS A 595 -4.26 -12.19 -20.61
N ALA A 596 -4.97 -11.67 -19.60
CA ALA A 596 -5.21 -12.38 -18.35
C ALA A 596 -6.71 -12.39 -18.05
N ARG A 597 -7.17 -13.43 -17.38
CA ARG A 597 -8.55 -13.59 -16.95
C ARG A 597 -8.60 -13.98 -15.49
N ALA A 598 -9.59 -13.44 -14.78
CA ALA A 598 -9.90 -13.94 -13.45
C ALA A 598 -11.39 -13.87 -13.16
N TYR A 599 -11.82 -14.69 -12.20
CA TYR A 599 -13.13 -14.66 -11.60
C TYR A 599 -13.03 -15.05 -10.12
N GLY A 600 -13.99 -14.59 -9.34
CA GLY A 600 -13.96 -14.84 -7.91
C GLY A 600 -15.18 -14.36 -7.18
N MET A 601 -15.13 -14.54 -5.87
CA MET A 601 -16.16 -14.09 -4.95
C MET A 601 -15.53 -13.43 -3.73
N GLU A 602 -16.26 -12.49 -3.15
CA GLU A 602 -15.93 -11.81 -1.91
C GLU A 602 -17.17 -11.80 -1.01
N ALA A 603 -16.94 -11.92 0.30
CA ALA A 603 -17.98 -11.82 1.31
C ALA A 603 -17.43 -11.10 2.54
N GLU A 604 -18.23 -10.23 3.11
CA GLU A 604 -17.94 -9.49 4.33
C GLU A 604 -19.13 -9.57 5.27
N LEU A 605 -18.87 -9.92 6.51
CA LEU A 605 -19.85 -10.00 7.58
C LEU A 605 -19.36 -9.17 8.75
N ALA A 606 -20.22 -8.29 9.27
CA ALA A 606 -20.06 -7.65 10.57
C ALA A 606 -21.30 -7.97 11.41
N TRP A 607 -21.07 -8.50 12.61
CA TRP A 607 -22.13 -8.97 13.48
C TRP A 607 -21.91 -8.52 14.92
N GLN A 608 -22.91 -7.92 15.49
CA GLN A 608 -22.97 -7.49 16.90
C GLN A 608 -24.13 -8.19 17.60
N PRO A 609 -23.98 -9.48 17.99
CA PRO A 609 -25.06 -10.25 18.62
C PRO A 609 -25.44 -9.70 19.99
N ARG A 610 -24.53 -8.98 20.64
CA ARG A 610 -24.70 -8.28 21.90
C ARG A 610 -23.89 -6.99 21.85
N ARG A 611 -24.21 -6.00 22.67
CA ARG A 611 -23.48 -4.73 22.72
C ARG A 611 -21.99 -4.91 23.04
N GLU A 612 -21.66 -5.95 23.79
CA GLU A 612 -20.29 -6.25 24.23
C GLU A 612 -19.49 -7.02 23.19
N LEU A 613 -20.11 -7.64 22.18
CA LEU A 613 -19.42 -8.54 21.25
C LEU A 613 -19.60 -8.08 19.80
N THR A 614 -18.48 -7.79 19.17
CA THR A 614 -18.42 -7.52 17.72
C THR A 614 -17.57 -8.57 17.03
N VAL A 615 -18.10 -9.15 15.96
CA VAL A 615 -17.43 -10.13 15.10
C VAL A 615 -17.41 -9.59 13.67
N SER A 616 -16.25 -9.54 13.05
CA SER A 616 -16.11 -9.24 11.64
C SER A 616 -15.40 -10.40 10.95
N LEU A 617 -15.96 -10.85 9.83
CA LEU A 617 -15.39 -11.91 9.00
C LEU A 617 -15.30 -11.43 7.57
N GLY A 618 -14.18 -11.67 6.92
CA GLY A 618 -13.97 -11.43 5.52
C GLY A 618 -13.51 -12.70 4.81
N ALA A 619 -13.96 -12.89 3.59
CA ALA A 619 -13.56 -14.02 2.75
C ALA A 619 -13.44 -13.58 1.29
N SER A 620 -12.43 -14.10 0.60
CA SER A 620 -12.34 -14.02 -0.85
C SER A 620 -11.83 -15.32 -1.43
N ALA A 621 -12.31 -15.67 -2.63
CA ALA A 621 -11.80 -16.76 -3.43
C ALA A 621 -11.53 -16.25 -4.84
N LEU A 622 -10.38 -16.64 -5.41
CA LEU A 622 -9.91 -16.14 -6.70
C LEU A 622 -9.37 -17.27 -7.56
N HIS A 623 -9.77 -17.27 -8.81
CA HIS A 623 -9.11 -18.01 -9.87
C HIS A 623 -8.58 -16.99 -10.90
N SER A 624 -7.29 -17.04 -11.20
CA SER A 624 -6.65 -16.19 -12.19
C SER A 624 -5.77 -17.02 -13.13
N GLU A 625 -5.65 -16.60 -14.39
CA GLU A 625 -4.85 -17.27 -15.39
C GLU A 625 -4.32 -16.32 -16.46
N ILE A 626 -3.09 -16.54 -16.92
CA ILE A 626 -2.50 -15.91 -18.10
C ILE A 626 -3.03 -16.66 -19.33
N LYS A 627 -3.48 -15.96 -20.34
CA LYS A 627 -4.02 -16.50 -21.61
C LYS A 627 -3.16 -16.02 -22.78
N ASP A 628 -2.02 -16.65 -22.94
CA ASP A 628 -1.12 -16.39 -24.08
C ASP A 628 -0.25 -17.61 -24.39
N ARG A 629 -0.60 -18.34 -25.44
CA ARG A 629 0.10 -19.56 -25.85
C ARG A 629 1.57 -19.32 -26.25
N ASN A 630 1.92 -18.06 -26.57
CA ASN A 630 3.26 -17.70 -27.00
C ASN A 630 4.11 -17.13 -25.86
N ALA A 631 3.49 -16.71 -24.77
CA ALA A 631 4.21 -16.11 -23.67
C ALA A 631 5.14 -17.10 -22.97
N GLU A 632 6.38 -16.67 -22.79
CA GLU A 632 7.45 -17.40 -22.12
C GLU A 632 8.11 -16.51 -21.08
N ALA A 633 8.56 -17.10 -19.98
CA ALA A 633 9.38 -16.43 -18.98
C ALA A 633 10.65 -17.22 -18.72
N GLN A 634 11.77 -16.51 -18.57
CA GLN A 634 13.00 -17.13 -18.12
C GLN A 634 12.82 -17.68 -16.71
N VAL A 635 13.30 -18.89 -16.47
CA VAL A 635 13.21 -19.54 -15.18
C VAL A 635 14.50 -19.42 -14.39
N CYS A 636 14.44 -19.74 -13.12
CA CYS A 636 15.54 -19.83 -12.18
C CYS A 636 16.79 -20.48 -12.77
N ALA A 637 17.88 -19.76 -12.81
CA ALA A 637 19.19 -20.30 -13.23
C ALA A 637 20.34 -19.55 -12.56
N LEU A 638 21.41 -20.27 -12.27
CA LEU A 638 22.65 -19.75 -11.73
C LEU A 638 23.82 -20.39 -12.46
N ASN A 639 24.70 -19.57 -13.03
CA ASN A 639 25.84 -20.04 -13.85
C ASN A 639 25.44 -21.04 -14.94
N GLY A 640 24.31 -20.80 -15.61
CA GLY A 640 23.79 -21.64 -16.67
C GLY A 640 23.18 -22.98 -16.21
N GLN A 641 23.00 -23.17 -14.91
CA GLN A 641 22.32 -24.33 -14.34
C GLN A 641 20.97 -23.93 -13.75
N MET A 642 19.95 -24.71 -14.04
CA MET A 642 18.62 -24.50 -13.48
C MET A 642 18.65 -24.81 -11.96
N THR A 643 18.17 -23.86 -11.14
CA THR A 643 18.27 -23.92 -9.67
C THR A 643 16.96 -24.32 -8.99
N CYS A 644 15.87 -24.48 -9.74
CA CYS A 644 14.57 -24.90 -9.23
C CYS A 644 13.91 -25.99 -10.06
N THR A 645 12.85 -26.57 -9.53
CA THR A 645 12.07 -27.65 -10.19
C THR A 645 10.87 -27.03 -10.90
N VAL A 646 11.04 -26.67 -12.17
CA VAL A 646 9.99 -26.09 -12.99
C VAL A 646 8.96 -27.14 -13.40
N LEU A 647 7.67 -26.82 -13.23
CA LEU A 647 6.53 -27.70 -13.54
C LEU A 647 5.92 -27.41 -14.91
N ASN A 648 6.27 -26.30 -15.54
CA ASN A 648 5.85 -25.95 -16.90
C ASN A 648 6.78 -26.56 -17.96
N PRO A 649 6.34 -26.72 -19.21
CA PRO A 649 7.23 -27.07 -20.32
C PRO A 649 8.34 -26.01 -20.49
N VAL A 650 9.60 -26.47 -20.54
CA VAL A 650 10.79 -25.62 -20.59
C VAL A 650 11.57 -25.92 -21.88
N ARG A 651 12.06 -24.85 -22.56
CA ARG A 651 13.06 -24.98 -23.63
C ARG A 651 14.37 -24.29 -23.22
N ARG A 652 15.48 -24.88 -23.64
CA ARG A 652 16.83 -24.34 -23.43
C ARG A 652 17.22 -23.44 -24.60
N VAL A 653 17.78 -22.27 -24.32
CA VAL A 653 18.30 -21.31 -25.29
C VAL A 653 19.78 -21.09 -25.01
N ALA A 654 20.64 -21.23 -26.02
CA ALA A 654 22.06 -20.92 -25.88
C ALA A 654 22.26 -19.41 -26.01
N THR A 655 23.02 -18.83 -25.06
CA THR A 655 23.43 -17.41 -25.11
C THR A 655 24.92 -17.28 -24.97
N ALA A 656 25.47 -16.09 -25.23
CA ALA A 656 26.91 -15.82 -25.11
C ALA A 656 27.44 -16.00 -23.68
N PHE A 657 26.55 -15.90 -22.67
CA PHE A 657 26.88 -16.01 -21.25
C PHE A 657 26.49 -17.35 -20.62
N GLY A 658 26.15 -18.34 -21.44
CA GLY A 658 25.69 -19.64 -20.99
C GLY A 658 24.21 -19.88 -21.35
N PRO A 659 23.69 -21.09 -21.14
CA PRO A 659 22.32 -21.41 -21.47
C PRO A 659 21.34 -20.73 -20.51
N VAL A 660 20.23 -20.22 -21.05
CA VAL A 660 19.04 -19.82 -20.30
C VAL A 660 17.89 -20.79 -20.61
N TYR A 661 16.91 -20.81 -19.73
CA TYR A 661 15.76 -21.71 -19.84
C TYR A 661 14.48 -20.88 -19.81
N LEU A 662 13.58 -21.11 -20.77
CA LEU A 662 12.32 -20.40 -20.93
C LEU A 662 11.16 -21.36 -20.69
N ALA A 663 10.26 -21.01 -19.76
CA ALA A 663 9.06 -21.77 -19.47
C ALA A 663 7.84 -21.19 -20.16
N LYS A 664 6.97 -22.03 -20.70
CA LYS A 664 5.62 -21.63 -21.13
C LYS A 664 4.79 -21.22 -19.94
N ILE A 665 4.15 -20.04 -20.01
CA ILE A 665 3.37 -19.49 -18.88
C ILE A 665 1.85 -19.44 -19.12
N ASP A 666 1.39 -19.88 -20.30
CA ASP A 666 -0.04 -19.98 -20.62
C ASP A 666 -0.77 -20.88 -19.60
N GLY A 667 -1.91 -20.42 -19.08
CA GLY A 667 -2.70 -21.09 -18.06
C GLY A 667 -2.15 -20.99 -16.63
N ASN A 668 -1.02 -20.34 -16.40
CA ASN A 668 -0.50 -20.13 -15.05
C ASN A 668 -1.29 -19.05 -14.30
N PRO A 669 -1.40 -19.15 -12.97
CA PRO A 669 -1.99 -18.09 -12.15
C PRO A 669 -1.15 -16.82 -12.23
N LEU A 670 -1.79 -15.68 -11.99
CA LEU A 670 -1.07 -14.41 -11.80
C LEU A 670 -0.19 -14.51 -10.53
N PRO A 671 1.03 -13.93 -10.55
CA PRO A 671 1.89 -13.88 -9.38
C PRO A 671 1.25 -13.09 -8.23
N ASN A 672 1.56 -13.49 -6.99
CA ASN A 672 1.08 -12.82 -5.78
C ASN A 672 -0.46 -12.71 -5.70
N ALA A 673 -1.15 -13.70 -6.27
CA ALA A 673 -2.60 -13.82 -6.30
C ALA A 673 -3.06 -15.01 -5.44
N PRO A 674 -3.29 -14.84 -4.14
CA PRO A 674 -3.78 -15.91 -3.26
C PRO A 674 -5.07 -16.51 -3.79
N LYS A 675 -5.18 -17.86 -3.81
CA LYS A 675 -6.40 -18.55 -4.25
C LYS A 675 -7.60 -18.24 -3.36
N TYR A 676 -7.36 -18.03 -2.08
CA TYR A 676 -8.37 -17.56 -1.13
C TYR A 676 -7.70 -16.74 -0.02
N ASN A 677 -8.49 -15.90 0.59
CA ASN A 677 -8.13 -15.15 1.77
C ASN A 677 -9.30 -15.17 2.75
N LEU A 678 -9.02 -15.45 4.02
CA LEU A 678 -9.99 -15.41 5.11
C LEU A 678 -9.43 -14.51 6.20
N ASP A 679 -10.24 -13.60 6.68
CA ASP A 679 -9.93 -12.77 7.83
C ASP A 679 -11.05 -12.83 8.88
N ALA A 680 -10.67 -12.71 10.14
CA ALA A 680 -11.58 -12.68 11.25
C ALA A 680 -11.10 -11.69 12.31
N THR A 681 -11.97 -10.83 12.77
CA THR A 681 -11.73 -9.96 13.92
C THR A 681 -12.85 -10.18 14.93
N VAL A 682 -12.48 -10.40 16.20
CA VAL A 682 -13.42 -10.52 17.31
C VAL A 682 -13.02 -9.52 18.37
N ARG A 683 -13.98 -8.73 18.83
CA ARG A 683 -13.79 -7.79 19.93
C ARG A 683 -14.89 -7.97 20.97
N TRP A 684 -14.47 -8.07 22.20
CA TRP A 684 -15.34 -8.15 23.37
C TRP A 684 -15.02 -7.00 24.33
N ASP A 685 -16.03 -6.20 24.68
CA ASP A 685 -15.95 -5.06 25.60
C ASP A 685 -16.88 -5.34 26.79
N GLN A 686 -16.34 -5.61 27.97
CA GLN A 686 -17.08 -5.88 29.20
C GLN A 686 -17.14 -4.65 30.08
N PRO A 687 -18.32 -4.01 30.25
CA PRO A 687 -18.50 -2.96 31.20
C PRO A 687 -18.29 -3.48 32.63
N LEU A 688 -17.66 -2.68 33.47
CA LEU A 688 -17.42 -2.96 34.91
C LEU A 688 -18.28 -2.09 35.80
N ALA A 689 -18.45 -2.53 37.05
CA ALA A 689 -19.25 -1.79 38.06
C ALA A 689 -18.71 -0.38 38.38
N ASN A 690 -17.41 -0.14 38.16
CA ASN A 690 -16.79 1.16 38.34
C ASN A 690 -16.96 2.10 37.10
N GLY A 691 -17.74 1.69 36.09
CA GLY A 691 -17.95 2.42 34.85
C GLY A 691 -16.85 2.23 33.81
N GLY A 692 -15.73 1.60 34.13
CA GLY A 692 -14.68 1.26 33.18
C GLY A 692 -15.05 0.06 32.31
N THR A 693 -14.24 -0.22 31.29
CA THR A 693 -14.44 -1.35 30.35
C THR A 693 -13.19 -2.19 30.29
N LEU A 694 -13.29 -3.50 30.55
CA LEU A 694 -12.28 -4.48 30.12
C LEU A 694 -12.58 -4.86 28.69
N PHE A 695 -11.55 -4.95 27.85
CA PHE A 695 -11.73 -5.41 26.48
C PHE A 695 -10.69 -6.47 26.09
N ALA A 696 -11.10 -7.32 25.16
CA ALA A 696 -10.23 -8.25 24.46
C ALA A 696 -10.54 -8.19 22.96
N ALA A 697 -9.51 -8.09 22.16
CA ALA A 697 -9.61 -8.07 20.71
C ALA A 697 -8.62 -9.05 20.09
N THR A 698 -9.02 -9.73 19.03
CA THR A 698 -8.13 -10.61 18.25
C THR A 698 -8.44 -10.46 16.77
N ASP A 699 -7.41 -10.51 15.96
CA ASP A 699 -7.51 -10.49 14.49
C ASP A 699 -6.66 -11.60 13.90
N TRP A 700 -7.19 -12.27 12.88
CA TRP A 700 -6.56 -13.40 12.22
C TRP A 700 -6.70 -13.28 10.71
N ASN A 701 -5.66 -13.66 9.97
CA ASN A 701 -5.74 -13.83 8.53
C ASN A 701 -5.14 -15.17 8.11
N ILE A 702 -5.78 -15.79 7.10
CA ILE A 702 -5.36 -17.02 6.47
C ILE A 702 -5.35 -16.78 4.98
N GLN A 703 -4.20 -16.95 4.35
CA GLN A 703 -4.04 -16.85 2.90
C GLN A 703 -3.76 -18.23 2.32
N GLY A 704 -4.42 -18.57 1.24
CA GLY A 704 -4.24 -19.83 0.55
C GLY A 704 -3.00 -19.86 -0.34
N TYR A 705 -2.91 -20.90 -1.15
CA TYR A 705 -1.83 -21.06 -2.12
C TYR A 705 -1.58 -19.77 -2.92
N THR A 706 -0.33 -19.33 -2.94
CA THR A 706 0.12 -18.11 -3.62
C THR A 706 1.40 -18.41 -4.40
N ASN A 707 1.37 -18.32 -5.72
CA ASN A 707 2.55 -18.42 -6.58
C ASN A 707 3.25 -17.07 -6.65
N PHE A 708 4.58 -17.02 -6.52
CA PHE A 708 5.32 -15.75 -6.48
C PHE A 708 5.90 -15.33 -7.83
N VAL A 709 6.03 -16.24 -8.79
CA VAL A 709 6.68 -16.02 -10.10
C VAL A 709 5.72 -16.36 -11.25
N LEU A 710 6.08 -16.02 -12.50
CA LEU A 710 5.22 -16.26 -13.67
C LEU A 710 5.04 -17.73 -14.04
N TYR A 711 5.99 -18.59 -13.66
CA TYR A 711 5.95 -20.02 -13.91
C TYR A 711 5.71 -20.82 -12.63
N ARG A 712 5.35 -22.07 -12.73
CA ARG A 712 5.09 -22.92 -11.56
C ARG A 712 6.33 -23.75 -11.22
N THR A 713 6.62 -23.83 -9.91
CA THR A 713 7.74 -24.63 -9.38
C THR A 713 7.31 -25.39 -8.14
N LYS A 714 8.21 -26.22 -7.62
CA LYS A 714 8.07 -26.84 -6.30
C LYS A 714 8.59 -25.94 -5.17
N GLU A 715 9.23 -24.83 -5.47
CA GLU A 715 9.91 -23.96 -4.52
C GLU A 715 9.18 -22.61 -4.30
N PHE A 716 8.76 -21.94 -5.39
CA PHE A 716 8.42 -20.49 -5.35
C PHE A 716 6.93 -20.23 -5.12
N TYR A 717 6.38 -20.82 -4.08
CA TYR A 717 5.01 -20.57 -3.65
C TYR A 717 4.87 -20.68 -2.13
N ALA A 718 3.87 -19.99 -1.57
CA ALA A 718 3.37 -20.26 -0.23
C ALA A 718 2.18 -21.21 -0.32
N ASN A 719 2.17 -22.25 0.52
CA ASN A 719 1.05 -23.22 0.57
C ASN A 719 -0.07 -22.77 1.51
N GLY A 720 0.12 -21.63 2.15
CA GLY A 720 -0.80 -20.98 3.05
C GLY A 720 -0.01 -20.16 4.07
N ASN A 721 -0.47 -18.95 4.32
CA ASN A 721 0.08 -18.07 5.35
C ASN A 721 -0.98 -17.87 6.41
N PHE A 722 -0.57 -17.93 7.67
CA PHE A 722 -1.42 -17.74 8.83
C PHE A 722 -0.76 -16.73 9.75
N GLU A 723 -1.51 -15.73 10.20
CA GLU A 723 -1.01 -14.71 11.12
C GLU A 723 -2.15 -14.12 11.94
N GLY A 724 -1.88 -13.84 13.21
CA GLY A 724 -2.87 -13.21 14.06
C GLY A 724 -2.27 -12.34 15.13
N GLY A 725 -3.13 -11.48 15.68
CA GLY A 725 -2.85 -10.58 16.78
C GLY A 725 -3.86 -10.69 17.90
N VAL A 726 -3.44 -10.32 19.10
CA VAL A 726 -4.29 -10.24 20.30
C VAL A 726 -3.98 -8.95 21.03
N LYS A 727 -5.02 -8.28 21.55
CA LYS A 727 -4.92 -7.11 22.40
C LYS A 727 -5.91 -7.23 23.55
N VAL A 728 -5.45 -7.08 24.79
CA VAL A 728 -6.29 -7.13 26.00
C VAL A 728 -5.99 -5.91 26.83
N GLY A 729 -7.01 -5.21 27.34
CA GLY A 729 -6.78 -3.98 28.05
C GLY A 729 -7.98 -3.50 28.86
N TYR A 730 -7.75 -2.37 29.50
CA TYR A 730 -8.73 -1.65 30.30
C TYR A 730 -8.89 -0.22 29.78
N ARG A 731 -10.12 0.25 29.74
CA ARG A 731 -10.49 1.62 29.38
C ARG A 731 -11.19 2.28 30.56
N THR A 732 -10.80 3.51 30.85
CA THR A 732 -11.38 4.29 31.99
C THR A 732 -12.86 4.60 31.76
N PRO A 733 -13.62 4.92 32.85
CA PRO A 733 -15.07 5.21 32.77
C PRO A 733 -15.42 6.38 31.83
N ASP A 734 -14.56 7.37 31.75
CA ASP A 734 -14.69 8.54 30.88
C ASP A 734 -14.24 8.27 29.43
N ASP A 735 -13.81 7.03 29.13
CA ASP A 735 -13.27 6.58 27.85
C ASP A 735 -12.06 7.40 27.37
N ASN A 736 -11.37 8.09 28.29
CA ASN A 736 -10.26 8.97 27.99
C ASN A 736 -8.91 8.26 27.95
N LEU A 737 -8.73 7.19 28.76
CA LEU A 737 -7.49 6.43 28.80
C LEU A 737 -7.72 4.95 28.52
N GLU A 738 -6.82 4.35 27.78
CA GLU A 738 -6.76 2.91 27.48
C GLU A 738 -5.35 2.39 27.78
N LEU A 739 -5.26 1.36 28.62
CA LEU A 739 -4.02 0.59 28.85
C LEU A 739 -4.23 -0.82 28.34
N ALA A 740 -3.32 -1.33 27.50
CA ALA A 740 -3.43 -2.66 26.93
C ALA A 740 -2.08 -3.36 26.79
N VAL A 741 -2.14 -4.69 26.83
CA VAL A 741 -1.07 -5.59 26.38
C VAL A 741 -1.48 -6.10 25.01
N PHE A 742 -0.52 -6.19 24.08
CA PHE A 742 -0.75 -6.70 22.74
C PHE A 742 0.32 -7.71 22.31
N ALA A 743 -0.04 -8.58 21.39
CA ALA A 743 0.88 -9.42 20.66
C ALA A 743 0.49 -9.40 19.17
N ARG A 744 1.46 -9.13 18.29
CA ARG A 744 1.36 -9.27 16.82
C ARG A 744 2.11 -10.54 16.41
N ASN A 745 1.64 -11.20 15.33
CA ASN A 745 2.12 -12.55 14.99
C ASN A 745 2.22 -13.45 16.23
N VAL A 746 1.13 -13.58 16.96
CA VAL A 746 1.09 -14.18 18.31
C VAL A 746 1.59 -15.62 18.34
N THR A 747 1.38 -16.39 17.28
CA THR A 747 1.87 -17.76 17.11
C THR A 747 3.34 -17.82 16.67
N ASN A 748 3.95 -16.69 16.34
CA ASN A 748 5.31 -16.56 15.80
C ASN A 748 5.51 -17.35 14.49
N GLU A 749 4.49 -17.36 13.64
CA GLU A 749 4.55 -17.98 12.33
C GLU A 749 5.64 -17.34 11.46
N LYS A 750 6.37 -18.17 10.74
CA LYS A 750 7.36 -17.76 9.75
C LYS A 750 6.78 -17.99 8.36
N ASN A 751 6.12 -16.99 7.85
CA ASN A 751 5.46 -17.02 6.56
C ASN A 751 6.41 -16.62 5.43
N LEU A 752 6.42 -17.37 4.35
CA LEU A 752 7.08 -17.00 3.10
C LEU A 752 6.26 -15.88 2.42
N LYS A 753 6.87 -14.71 2.22
CA LYS A 753 6.23 -13.51 1.65
C LYS A 753 6.70 -13.18 0.25
N GLY A 754 7.84 -13.70 -0.17
CA GLY A 754 8.41 -13.48 -1.50
C GLY A 754 9.69 -14.27 -1.70
N VAL A 755 10.19 -14.23 -2.93
CA VAL A 755 11.39 -14.98 -3.33
C VAL A 755 12.25 -14.19 -4.30
N ILE A 756 13.56 -14.48 -4.33
CA ILE A 756 14.40 -14.26 -5.50
C ILE A 756 14.79 -15.62 -6.08
N GLU A 757 14.28 -15.89 -7.25
CA GLU A 757 14.26 -17.22 -7.87
C GLU A 757 15.64 -17.78 -8.22
N ASN A 758 16.57 -16.95 -8.71
CA ASN A 758 17.89 -17.42 -9.15
C ASN A 758 18.75 -17.90 -7.98
N TYR A 759 18.52 -17.36 -6.80
CA TYR A 759 19.32 -17.65 -5.59
C TYR A 759 18.54 -18.51 -4.58
N ASN A 760 17.35 -18.99 -4.93
CA ASN A 760 16.45 -19.70 -4.02
C ASN A 760 16.32 -18.99 -2.67
N ALA A 761 16.35 -17.65 -2.73
CA ALA A 761 16.29 -16.81 -1.55
C ALA A 761 14.85 -16.52 -1.16
N ALA A 762 14.59 -16.57 0.15
CA ALA A 762 13.27 -16.34 0.74
C ALA A 762 13.20 -14.98 1.44
N VAL A 763 12.02 -14.38 1.44
CA VAL A 763 11.65 -13.23 2.27
C VAL A 763 10.59 -13.66 3.27
N PHE A 764 10.80 -13.35 4.55
CA PHE A 764 9.90 -13.72 5.64
C PHE A 764 9.16 -12.51 6.20
N ASN A 765 8.04 -12.75 6.86
CA ASN A 765 7.35 -11.76 7.68
C ASN A 765 8.11 -11.46 8.97
N ASP A 766 7.73 -10.39 9.67
CA ASP A 766 8.28 -10.01 10.96
C ASP A 766 8.03 -11.08 12.05
N PRO A 767 8.94 -11.18 13.04
CA PRO A 767 8.74 -12.07 14.19
C PRO A 767 7.59 -11.59 15.08
N ARG A 768 7.23 -12.40 16.09
CA ARG A 768 6.26 -12.01 17.11
C ARG A 768 6.74 -10.78 17.89
N ILE A 769 5.88 -9.77 17.96
CA ILE A 769 6.06 -8.56 18.77
C ILE A 769 5.07 -8.62 19.94
N ILE A 770 5.57 -8.60 21.17
CA ILE A 770 4.76 -8.48 22.37
C ILE A 770 5.05 -7.13 23.01
N GLY A 771 4.01 -6.42 23.44
CA GLY A 771 4.20 -5.08 23.98
C GLY A 771 3.04 -4.60 24.83
N VAL A 772 3.21 -3.37 25.32
CA VAL A 772 2.21 -2.63 26.10
C VAL A 772 1.91 -1.34 25.34
N SER A 773 0.65 -0.94 25.32
CA SER A 773 0.21 0.33 24.75
C SER A 773 -0.60 1.14 25.74
N LEU A 774 -0.39 2.46 25.71
CA LEU A 774 -1.16 3.46 26.43
C LEU A 774 -1.82 4.38 25.40
N GLY A 775 -3.13 4.39 25.34
CA GLY A 775 -3.94 5.28 24.52
C GLY A 775 -4.59 6.37 25.35
N GLY A 776 -4.76 7.55 24.75
CA GLY A 776 -5.49 8.65 25.37
C GLY A 776 -6.29 9.44 24.35
N LYS A 777 -7.46 9.95 24.74
CA LYS A 777 -8.26 10.90 23.95
C LYS A 777 -8.91 11.92 24.90
N PHE A 778 -9.11 13.12 24.40
CA PHE A 778 -9.89 14.16 25.08
C PHE A 778 -10.72 14.93 24.04
N ARG A 779 -11.82 15.47 24.49
CA ARG A 779 -12.74 16.30 23.70
C ARG A 779 -13.08 17.58 24.45
#